data_2cc1bbf4ebc35e91b24da522dedd2ebe
#
_entry.id   2cc1bbf4ebc35e91b24da522dedd2ebe
#
_cell.length_a   1.000
_cell.length_b   1.000
_cell.length_c   1.000
_cell.angle_alpha   90.00
_cell.angle_beta   90.00
_cell.angle_gamma   90.00
#
_symmetry.space_group_name_H-M   'P 1'
#
loop_
_entity.id
_entity.type
_entity.pdbx_description
1 polymer ?
#
loop_
_entity_poly.entity_id
_entity_poly.type
_entity_poly.pdbx_seq_one_letter_code
_entity_poly.pdbx_strand_id
1 'polypeptide(L)'
;MKLKENSYQKITNDRKFILGCYEEMLTRINEQSIIPLIKSHSQDYTSLETDAISTEKIIQSLSIYFQLMTLVEENAATQYRRRMENQENISSIRGSWAEALLQWKEQGVSEDNMLQAISETTVIPVLTAHPTEAKRVTVIEIHRELYLLLVQRENTFLSKLEQHVIQEKIIHLLERWWRTGEIYLEKPDITDERANILYYLSKVFPTVLEKSDEQLKSSWIELGLHREKVSNPDLFPKINFGSWVGGDRDGHPFVTPAITQETLLLHRKTALSFLQSQLVQLIKRLSVSAISNPVPFALMEAIEQKAKALGEKGAYALHRNPYEPWRQYVSLLLVKLENTIANTLTDAATYYKSSKVLEEDLRFLRAILIDNGLKGLAVDLLFPIERTVATFGFHLAKLDIRQNSSFHDKALSQILKTNGAKDFDFENWDESKRISLLNQLLESNTLITDVTVSYGAEADNILDCYRVVRNHINNFGTEGIGSFIISMTRNLSDLLVVYLLMRETQLLSTTIRVVPLLETIGDLHNGPTILEKFLQHPITQERSGKMGHKQEVMLGYSDSNKDGGTIASKWNLFQAEKKLSEVGLKNHTSIFFFHGTGGTISRGGGKYHRFLESMPAHTVNGTIKITVQGESIAQLFGNPLTATYNINALTSGVAKQLVQNHTASEMDSYPFETMEFLAQKSFEHYKDLIGTPGFIDFYSKATCIDVLEKSKIGSRPARRTGTRTLNDLRAIPWVFSWNLSRIALTGWYGLGAALKQLKEEKPNDFQALKKHLNNWTFFKFLMIQTETNL
;
A
#
# COMPACT_ATOMS: atom_id res chain seq x y z
N MET A 1 -13.15 -4.25 31.12
CA MET A 1 -14.46 -4.89 30.98
C MET A 1 -15.56 -3.91 30.63
N LYS A 2 -15.86 -2.86 31.41
CA LYS A 2 -16.86 -1.82 31.09
C LYS A 2 -16.73 -1.16 29.71
N LEU A 3 -15.52 -0.86 29.25
CA LEU A 3 -15.31 -0.26 27.93
C LEU A 3 -15.67 -1.19 26.78
N LYS A 4 -15.44 -2.51 26.92
CA LYS A 4 -15.87 -3.52 25.95
C LYS A 4 -17.39 -3.68 25.92
N GLU A 5 -18.04 -3.73 27.07
CA GLU A 5 -19.50 -3.78 27.18
C GLU A 5 -20.16 -2.57 26.54
N ASN A 6 -19.62 -1.36 26.78
CA ASN A 6 -20.07 -0.13 26.14
C ASN A 6 -19.90 -0.14 24.61
N SER A 7 -18.91 -0.86 24.10
CA SER A 7 -18.71 -0.99 22.65
C SER A 7 -19.74 -1.93 22.00
N TYR A 8 -20.08 -3.04 22.65
CA TYR A 8 -21.17 -3.91 22.16
C TYR A 8 -22.52 -3.19 22.20
N GLN A 9 -22.80 -2.42 23.28
CA GLN A 9 -24.02 -1.63 23.36
C GLN A 9 -24.08 -0.57 22.26
N LYS A 10 -22.94 0.04 21.90
CA LYS A 10 -22.82 1.01 20.83
C LYS A 10 -23.16 0.36 19.47
N ILE A 11 -22.58 -0.79 19.17
CA ILE A 11 -22.88 -1.55 17.95
C ILE A 11 -24.40 -1.86 17.88
N THR A 12 -24.98 -2.32 18.98
CA THR A 12 -26.41 -2.64 19.04
C THR A 12 -27.28 -1.42 18.77
N ASN A 13 -26.95 -0.26 19.35
CA ASN A 13 -27.71 0.99 19.18
C ASN A 13 -27.60 1.53 17.76
N ASP A 14 -26.38 1.56 17.18
CA ASP A 14 -26.16 2.04 15.82
C ASP A 14 -26.80 1.12 14.78
N ARG A 15 -26.71 -0.19 15.01
CA ARG A 15 -27.40 -1.19 14.19
C ARG A 15 -28.92 -0.95 14.18
N LYS A 16 -29.54 -0.78 15.35
CA LYS A 16 -30.97 -0.51 15.45
C LYS A 16 -31.36 0.77 14.71
N PHE A 17 -30.55 1.82 14.82
CA PHE A 17 -30.80 3.09 14.17
C PHE A 17 -30.68 2.96 12.64
N ILE A 18 -29.59 2.43 12.12
CA ILE A 18 -29.36 2.37 10.67
C ILE A 18 -30.31 1.41 9.96
N LEU A 19 -30.66 0.30 10.62
CA LEU A 19 -31.67 -0.61 10.10
C LEU A 19 -33.05 0.02 10.11
N GLY A 20 -33.40 0.84 11.12
CA GLY A 20 -34.63 1.62 11.13
C GLY A 20 -34.71 2.61 9.95
N CYS A 21 -33.61 3.27 9.63
CA CYS A 21 -33.53 4.13 8.43
C CYS A 21 -33.68 3.30 7.13
N TYR A 22 -33.09 2.09 7.08
CA TYR A 22 -33.19 1.22 5.92
C TYR A 22 -34.63 0.70 5.73
N GLU A 23 -35.31 0.28 6.79
CA GLU A 23 -36.72 -0.13 6.78
C GLU A 23 -37.63 1.00 6.32
N GLU A 24 -37.40 2.21 6.84
CA GLU A 24 -38.18 3.39 6.44
C GLU A 24 -37.95 3.71 4.96
N MET A 25 -36.73 3.66 4.47
CA MET A 25 -36.42 3.83 3.05
C MET A 25 -37.19 2.81 2.20
N LEU A 26 -37.11 1.49 2.53
CA LEU A 26 -37.79 0.42 1.81
C LEU A 26 -39.31 0.64 1.78
N THR A 27 -39.91 1.16 2.88
CA THR A 27 -41.33 1.50 2.96
C THR A 27 -41.66 2.65 2.01
N ARG A 28 -40.87 3.73 2.00
CA ARG A 28 -41.04 4.90 1.14
C ARG A 28 -40.99 4.58 -0.36
N ILE A 29 -40.22 3.58 -0.75
CA ILE A 29 -40.06 3.14 -2.15
C ILE A 29 -40.99 1.98 -2.53
N ASN A 30 -41.93 1.57 -1.67
CA ASN A 30 -42.84 0.44 -1.84
C ASN A 30 -42.19 -0.94 -1.95
N GLU A 31 -41.07 -1.16 -1.23
CA GLU A 31 -40.36 -2.43 -1.14
C GLU A 31 -40.46 -3.07 0.26
N GLN A 32 -41.53 -2.82 0.98
CA GLN A 32 -41.71 -3.32 2.36
C GLN A 32 -41.75 -4.84 2.50
N SER A 33 -41.99 -5.59 1.43
CA SER A 33 -41.94 -7.04 1.40
C SER A 33 -40.54 -7.60 1.77
N ILE A 34 -39.48 -6.78 1.61
CA ILE A 34 -38.10 -7.15 1.92
C ILE A 34 -37.80 -7.03 3.43
N ILE A 35 -38.56 -6.22 4.19
CA ILE A 35 -38.28 -5.93 5.59
C ILE A 35 -38.19 -7.21 6.47
N PRO A 36 -39.06 -8.21 6.32
CA PRO A 36 -38.93 -9.48 7.09
C PRO A 36 -37.59 -10.16 6.88
N LEU A 37 -37.03 -10.12 5.65
CA LEU A 37 -35.74 -10.75 5.31
C LEU A 37 -34.57 -10.12 6.07
N ILE A 38 -34.55 -8.79 6.23
CA ILE A 38 -33.48 -8.10 6.97
C ILE A 38 -33.68 -8.10 8.49
N LYS A 39 -34.93 -8.32 8.96
CA LYS A 39 -35.23 -8.48 10.40
C LYS A 39 -35.02 -9.88 10.91
N SER A 40 -35.03 -10.89 10.06
CA SER A 40 -34.88 -12.28 10.46
C SER A 40 -33.49 -12.51 11.04
N HIS A 41 -33.42 -12.53 12.38
CA HIS A 41 -32.23 -13.00 13.10
C HIS A 41 -32.27 -14.50 13.33
N SER A 42 -33.35 -15.18 12.93
CA SER A 42 -33.52 -16.61 13.11
C SER A 42 -32.79 -17.38 12.01
N GLN A 43 -32.24 -18.50 12.36
CA GLN A 43 -31.54 -19.45 11.49
C GLN A 43 -32.45 -20.08 10.43
N ASP A 44 -33.71 -19.72 10.39
CA ASP A 44 -34.74 -20.38 9.57
C ASP A 44 -35.24 -19.40 8.46
N TYR A 45 -34.43 -19.23 7.42
CA TYR A 45 -34.84 -18.55 6.21
C TYR A 45 -35.83 -19.35 5.38
N THR A 46 -36.04 -20.62 5.70
CA THR A 46 -36.98 -21.53 4.99
C THR A 46 -38.44 -21.21 5.26
N SER A 47 -38.74 -20.46 6.33
CA SER A 47 -40.10 -20.01 6.70
C SER A 47 -40.52 -18.68 6.11
N LEU A 48 -39.63 -17.99 5.37
CA LEU A 48 -39.96 -16.69 4.72
C LEU A 48 -40.61 -16.95 3.37
N GLU A 49 -41.82 -16.40 3.16
CA GLU A 49 -42.49 -16.40 1.86
C GLU A 49 -41.67 -15.48 0.88
N THR A 50 -40.62 -16.05 0.30
CA THR A 50 -39.75 -15.33 -0.67
C THR A 50 -40.24 -15.48 -2.10
N ASP A 51 -41.23 -16.28 -2.36
CA ASP A 51 -41.73 -16.64 -3.70
C ASP A 51 -42.25 -15.40 -4.48
N ALA A 52 -42.64 -14.33 -3.78
CA ALA A 52 -43.08 -13.07 -4.38
C ALA A 52 -41.96 -12.03 -4.61
N ILE A 53 -40.71 -12.32 -4.14
CA ILE A 53 -39.57 -11.39 -4.24
C ILE A 53 -38.54 -11.95 -5.22
N SER A 54 -38.13 -11.14 -6.20
CA SER A 54 -37.09 -11.60 -7.13
C SER A 54 -35.75 -11.87 -6.41
N THR A 55 -35.04 -12.88 -6.88
CA THR A 55 -33.72 -13.27 -6.33
C THR A 55 -32.74 -12.11 -6.33
N GLU A 56 -32.77 -11.26 -7.35
CA GLU A 56 -31.90 -10.07 -7.46
C GLU A 56 -32.15 -9.09 -6.31
N LYS A 57 -33.43 -8.84 -5.96
CA LYS A 57 -33.77 -7.95 -4.84
C LYS A 57 -33.38 -8.55 -3.48
N ILE A 58 -33.49 -9.86 -3.34
CA ILE A 58 -33.03 -10.57 -2.13
C ILE A 58 -31.50 -10.40 -1.96
N ILE A 59 -30.74 -10.66 -3.02
CA ILE A 59 -29.28 -10.54 -3.00
C ILE A 59 -28.89 -9.08 -2.72
N GLN A 60 -29.49 -8.11 -3.40
CA GLN A 60 -29.22 -6.69 -3.21
C GLN A 60 -29.51 -6.25 -1.77
N SER A 61 -30.63 -6.66 -1.22
CA SER A 61 -31.02 -6.29 0.16
C SER A 61 -30.06 -6.84 1.19
N LEU A 62 -29.66 -8.10 1.05
CA LEU A 62 -28.68 -8.73 1.94
C LEU A 62 -27.28 -8.11 1.79
N SER A 63 -26.88 -7.77 0.56
CA SER A 63 -25.60 -7.09 0.31
C SER A 63 -25.56 -5.75 1.04
N ILE A 64 -26.59 -4.91 0.87
CA ILE A 64 -26.69 -3.62 1.57
C ILE A 64 -26.70 -3.83 3.10
N TYR A 65 -27.48 -4.79 3.59
CA TYR A 65 -27.54 -5.12 5.02
C TYR A 65 -26.16 -5.41 5.61
N PHE A 66 -25.38 -6.33 5.02
CA PHE A 66 -24.05 -6.68 5.52
C PHE A 66 -23.07 -5.52 5.45
N GLN A 67 -23.16 -4.68 4.43
CA GLN A 67 -22.30 -3.51 4.30
C GLN A 67 -22.67 -2.43 5.33
N LEU A 68 -23.96 -2.25 5.66
CA LEU A 68 -24.38 -1.39 6.76
C LEU A 68 -23.85 -1.89 8.11
N MET A 69 -23.80 -3.21 8.33
CA MET A 69 -23.18 -3.78 9.54
C MET A 69 -21.70 -3.45 9.63
N THR A 70 -20.96 -3.53 8.52
CA THR A 70 -19.55 -3.11 8.46
C THR A 70 -19.37 -1.63 8.83
N LEU A 71 -20.22 -0.73 8.30
CA LEU A 71 -20.18 0.71 8.64
C LEU A 71 -20.45 0.97 10.14
N VAL A 72 -21.39 0.22 10.74
CA VAL A 72 -21.66 0.29 12.19
C VAL A 72 -20.46 -0.13 13.01
N GLU A 73 -19.79 -1.24 12.63
CA GLU A 73 -18.60 -1.72 13.33
C GLU A 73 -17.42 -0.74 13.20
N GLU A 74 -17.21 -0.15 12.03
CA GLU A 74 -16.20 0.88 11.79
C GLU A 74 -16.44 2.13 12.65
N ASN A 75 -17.69 2.60 12.73
CA ASN A 75 -18.04 3.72 13.62
C ASN A 75 -17.80 3.36 15.07
N ALA A 76 -18.25 2.18 15.52
CA ALA A 76 -18.04 1.71 16.88
C ALA A 76 -16.54 1.62 17.24
N ALA A 77 -15.70 1.14 16.33
CA ALA A 77 -14.25 1.09 16.51
C ALA A 77 -13.63 2.51 16.64
N THR A 78 -14.11 3.47 15.86
CA THR A 78 -13.67 4.87 15.96
C THR A 78 -14.09 5.49 17.30
N GLN A 79 -15.36 5.30 17.70
CA GLN A 79 -15.85 5.82 18.97
C GLN A 79 -15.17 5.12 20.18
N TYR A 80 -14.80 3.85 20.03
CA TYR A 80 -13.99 3.16 21.05
C TYR A 80 -12.63 3.83 21.24
N ARG A 81 -11.90 4.12 20.17
CA ARG A 81 -10.61 4.84 20.24
C ARG A 81 -10.77 6.20 20.91
N ARG A 82 -11.75 7.01 20.51
CA ARG A 82 -12.03 8.32 21.13
C ARG A 82 -12.32 8.22 22.62
N ARG A 83 -13.06 7.19 23.06
CA ARG A 83 -13.32 6.97 24.49
C ARG A 83 -12.07 6.56 25.25
N MET A 84 -11.23 5.70 24.66
CA MET A 84 -9.95 5.31 25.26
C MET A 84 -9.07 6.55 25.49
N GLU A 85 -8.92 7.41 24.49
CA GLU A 85 -8.18 8.67 24.60
C GLU A 85 -8.73 9.58 25.70
N ASN A 86 -10.06 9.73 25.79
CA ASN A 86 -10.70 10.63 26.76
C ASN A 86 -10.75 10.09 28.19
N GLN A 87 -10.87 8.77 28.38
CA GLN A 87 -11.09 8.16 29.71
C GLN A 87 -9.79 7.62 30.32
N GLU A 88 -8.82 7.21 29.53
CA GLU A 88 -7.54 6.70 30.01
C GLU A 88 -6.44 7.74 29.77
N ASN A 89 -5.93 7.81 28.56
CA ASN A 89 -4.99 8.86 28.11
C ASN A 89 -4.79 8.74 26.58
N ILE A 90 -4.13 9.74 25.98
CA ILE A 90 -3.88 9.79 24.54
C ILE A 90 -3.00 8.62 24.03
N SER A 91 -2.18 8.03 24.88
CA SER A 91 -1.27 6.92 24.56
C SER A 91 -1.89 5.54 24.72
N SER A 92 -3.15 5.42 25.16
CA SER A 92 -3.85 4.14 25.34
C SER A 92 -4.18 3.44 24.03
N ILE A 93 -4.12 4.15 22.89
CA ILE A 93 -4.37 3.59 21.56
C ILE A 93 -3.12 2.97 20.98
N ARG A 94 -3.10 1.64 20.89
CA ARG A 94 -1.99 0.90 20.29
C ARG A 94 -1.80 1.25 18.80
N GLY A 95 -0.54 1.47 18.43
CA GLY A 95 -0.16 1.88 17.10
C GLY A 95 -0.37 3.38 16.84
N SER A 96 -0.60 4.19 17.85
CA SER A 96 -0.64 5.65 17.73
C SER A 96 0.74 6.27 17.93
N TRP A 97 0.92 7.50 17.46
CA TRP A 97 2.11 8.29 17.76
C TRP A 97 2.25 8.60 19.26
N ALA A 98 1.14 8.86 19.94
CA ALA A 98 1.15 9.12 21.38
C ALA A 98 1.67 7.92 22.18
N GLU A 99 1.29 6.69 21.81
CA GLU A 99 1.84 5.46 22.41
C GLU A 99 3.35 5.36 22.20
N ALA A 100 3.82 5.56 20.96
CA ALA A 100 5.24 5.46 20.62
C ALA A 100 6.09 6.51 21.35
N LEU A 101 5.66 7.77 21.33
CA LEU A 101 6.36 8.88 21.98
C LEU A 101 6.40 8.73 23.50
N LEU A 102 5.30 8.28 24.14
CA LEU A 102 5.30 8.02 25.58
C LEU A 102 6.28 6.91 25.95
N GLN A 103 6.25 5.79 25.23
CA GLN A 103 7.17 4.68 25.43
C GLN A 103 8.64 5.14 25.34
N TRP A 104 8.99 5.93 24.33
CA TRP A 104 10.34 6.45 24.15
C TRP A 104 10.73 7.42 25.28
N LYS A 105 9.81 8.29 25.72
CA LYS A 105 10.03 9.20 26.85
C LYS A 105 10.31 8.43 28.14
N GLU A 106 9.54 7.37 28.41
CA GLU A 106 9.75 6.49 29.57
C GLU A 106 11.08 5.71 29.49
N GLN A 107 11.55 5.40 28.31
CA GLN A 107 12.85 4.78 28.05
C GLN A 107 14.02 5.78 28.08
N GLY A 108 13.76 7.07 28.29
CA GLY A 108 14.79 8.11 28.34
C GLY A 108 15.37 8.49 26.98
N VAL A 109 14.68 8.19 25.85
CA VAL A 109 15.11 8.59 24.52
C VAL A 109 15.02 10.12 24.40
N SER A 110 16.08 10.78 23.93
CA SER A 110 16.09 12.24 23.76
C SER A 110 15.15 12.65 22.62
N GLU A 111 14.61 13.88 22.69
CA GLU A 111 13.74 14.42 21.63
C GLU A 111 14.43 14.44 20.26
N ASP A 112 15.73 14.70 20.21
CA ASP A 112 16.48 14.73 18.96
C ASP A 112 16.58 13.33 18.34
N ASN A 113 16.80 12.29 19.15
CA ASN A 113 16.78 10.91 18.69
C ASN A 113 15.37 10.47 18.26
N MET A 114 14.31 10.93 18.96
CA MET A 114 12.93 10.70 18.55
C MET A 114 12.67 11.31 17.16
N LEU A 115 13.06 12.57 16.96
CA LEU A 115 12.90 13.26 15.66
C LEU A 115 13.74 12.63 14.56
N GLN A 116 14.94 12.17 14.87
CA GLN A 116 15.76 11.43 13.92
C GLN A 116 15.04 10.17 13.47
N ALA A 117 14.56 9.33 14.37
CA ALA A 117 13.81 8.12 14.05
C ALA A 117 12.53 8.42 13.22
N ILE A 118 11.82 9.51 13.57
CA ILE A 118 10.64 9.98 12.81
C ILE A 118 11.03 10.37 11.39
N SER A 119 12.06 11.19 11.23
CA SER A 119 12.49 11.72 9.90
C SER A 119 13.12 10.65 8.99
N GLU A 120 13.73 9.61 9.57
CA GLU A 120 14.28 8.47 8.85
C GLU A 120 13.20 7.47 8.43
N THR A 121 12.02 7.53 9.06
CA THR A 121 10.89 6.65 8.72
C THR A 121 10.36 6.91 7.33
N THR A 122 10.29 5.85 6.52
CA THR A 122 9.70 5.86 5.19
C THR A 122 8.71 4.71 5.05
N VAL A 123 7.46 5.01 4.69
CA VAL A 123 6.43 4.01 4.43
C VAL A 123 5.91 4.14 3.01
N ILE A 124 5.75 2.99 2.33
CA ILE A 124 5.36 2.95 0.93
C ILE A 124 4.19 1.96 0.75
N PRO A 125 2.94 2.41 1.00
CA PRO A 125 1.76 1.64 0.62
C PRO A 125 1.66 1.57 -0.91
N VAL A 126 1.60 0.35 -1.46
CA VAL A 126 1.50 0.09 -2.90
C VAL A 126 0.10 -0.42 -3.21
N LEU A 127 -0.67 0.39 -3.93
CA LEU A 127 -2.03 0.07 -4.29
C LEU A 127 -2.04 -0.88 -5.49
N THR A 128 -2.70 -2.03 -5.34
CA THR A 128 -2.83 -3.02 -6.41
C THR A 128 -4.30 -3.27 -6.75
N ALA A 129 -4.59 -3.65 -7.99
CA ALA A 129 -5.97 -3.92 -8.39
C ALA A 129 -6.46 -5.29 -7.92
N HIS A 130 -5.58 -6.30 -7.84
CA HIS A 130 -6.01 -7.68 -7.64
C HIS A 130 -5.95 -8.15 -6.18
N PRO A 131 -7.04 -8.79 -5.72
CA PRO A 131 -8.38 -8.83 -6.31
C PRO A 131 -9.00 -7.43 -6.29
N THR A 132 -9.71 -7.08 -7.35
CA THR A 132 -10.26 -5.73 -7.52
C THR A 132 -11.43 -5.50 -6.57
N GLU A 133 -11.60 -4.29 -6.04
CA GLU A 133 -12.80 -3.88 -5.33
C GLU A 133 -14.01 -4.03 -6.28
N ALA A 134 -14.96 -4.87 -5.89
CA ALA A 134 -16.12 -5.15 -6.73
C ALA A 134 -17.09 -3.97 -6.80
N LYS A 135 -17.04 -3.06 -5.81
CA LYS A 135 -17.93 -1.90 -5.72
C LYS A 135 -17.50 -0.78 -6.66
N ARG A 136 -18.48 -0.14 -7.26
CA ARG A 136 -18.25 1.08 -8.04
C ARG A 136 -17.82 2.23 -7.14
N VAL A 137 -16.99 3.14 -7.64
CA VAL A 137 -16.55 4.35 -6.92
C VAL A 137 -17.74 5.13 -6.35
N THR A 138 -18.86 5.24 -7.09
CA THR A 138 -20.10 5.89 -6.64
C THR A 138 -20.65 5.25 -5.35
N VAL A 139 -20.60 3.93 -5.24
CA VAL A 139 -21.06 3.21 -4.02
C VAL A 139 -20.08 3.45 -2.87
N ILE A 140 -18.78 3.47 -3.13
CA ILE A 140 -17.76 3.80 -2.12
C ILE A 140 -17.97 5.23 -1.57
N GLU A 141 -18.31 6.18 -2.43
CA GLU A 141 -18.64 7.54 -2.01
C GLU A 141 -19.89 7.59 -1.13
N ILE A 142 -20.95 6.83 -1.48
CA ILE A 142 -22.16 6.71 -0.63
C ILE A 142 -21.80 6.14 0.75
N HIS A 143 -20.98 5.09 0.81
CA HIS A 143 -20.51 4.52 2.08
C HIS A 143 -19.76 5.56 2.92
N ARG A 144 -18.87 6.32 2.28
CA ARG A 144 -18.13 7.39 2.97
C ARG A 144 -19.06 8.46 3.52
N GLU A 145 -20.04 8.91 2.75
CA GLU A 145 -21.05 9.89 3.19
C GLU A 145 -21.88 9.35 4.35
N LEU A 146 -22.37 8.10 4.26
CA LEU A 146 -23.12 7.43 5.35
C LEU A 146 -22.28 7.33 6.63
N TYR A 147 -21.02 6.90 6.51
CA TYR A 147 -20.11 6.83 7.64
C TYR A 147 -19.92 8.19 8.32
N LEU A 148 -19.70 9.25 7.55
CA LEU A 148 -19.53 10.61 8.09
C LEU A 148 -20.79 11.13 8.77
N LEU A 149 -21.99 10.81 8.26
CA LEU A 149 -23.25 11.13 8.92
C LEU A 149 -23.43 10.37 10.23
N LEU A 150 -23.05 9.09 10.29
CA LEU A 150 -23.02 8.33 11.55
C LEU A 150 -22.07 8.97 12.56
N VAL A 151 -20.87 9.39 12.14
CA VAL A 151 -19.91 10.11 13.00
C VAL A 151 -20.47 11.47 13.44
N GLN A 152 -21.13 12.22 12.55
CA GLN A 152 -21.75 13.52 12.88
C GLN A 152 -22.86 13.36 13.93
N ARG A 153 -23.63 12.28 13.83
CA ARG A 153 -24.70 11.95 14.77
C ARG A 153 -24.20 11.74 16.21
N GLU A 154 -22.90 11.44 16.42
CA GLU A 154 -22.32 11.31 17.76
C GLU A 154 -22.26 12.61 18.55
N ASN A 155 -22.44 13.75 17.89
CA ASN A 155 -22.45 15.04 18.56
C ASN A 155 -23.72 15.19 19.43
N THR A 156 -23.54 15.13 20.75
CA THR A 156 -24.61 15.21 21.75
C THR A 156 -25.24 16.60 21.87
N PHE A 157 -24.61 17.64 21.30
CA PHE A 157 -25.14 19.00 21.29
C PHE A 157 -26.12 19.26 20.14
N LEU A 158 -26.26 18.35 19.18
CA LEU A 158 -27.24 18.50 18.10
C LEU A 158 -28.66 18.43 18.65
N SER A 159 -29.50 19.41 18.24
CA SER A 159 -30.93 19.45 18.56
C SER A 159 -31.66 18.26 17.92
N LYS A 160 -32.89 17.99 18.41
CA LYS A 160 -33.73 16.95 17.80
C LYS A 160 -34.00 17.18 16.32
N LEU A 161 -34.12 18.47 15.89
CA LEU A 161 -34.35 18.83 14.50
C LEU A 161 -33.12 18.51 13.64
N GLU A 162 -31.92 18.85 14.12
CA GLU A 162 -30.66 18.53 13.42
C GLU A 162 -30.42 17.01 13.33
N GLN A 163 -30.74 16.27 14.41
CA GLN A 163 -30.70 14.80 14.39
C GLN A 163 -31.65 14.21 13.34
N HIS A 164 -32.88 14.79 13.23
CA HIS A 164 -33.86 14.40 12.21
C HIS A 164 -33.35 14.70 10.79
N VAL A 165 -32.69 15.85 10.56
CA VAL A 165 -32.07 16.18 9.26
C VAL A 165 -30.98 15.16 8.88
N ILE A 166 -30.17 14.72 9.84
CA ILE A 166 -29.18 13.69 9.60
C ILE A 166 -29.84 12.35 9.22
N GLN A 167 -30.90 11.97 9.92
CA GLN A 167 -31.67 10.76 9.62
C GLN A 167 -32.24 10.80 8.20
N GLU A 168 -32.89 11.92 7.81
CA GLU A 168 -33.42 12.09 6.44
C GLU A 168 -32.30 11.99 5.37
N LYS A 169 -31.16 12.61 5.62
CA LYS A 169 -30.00 12.47 4.70
C LYS A 169 -29.55 11.01 4.56
N ILE A 170 -29.51 10.26 5.64
CA ILE A 170 -29.18 8.83 5.62
C ILE A 170 -30.22 8.06 4.78
N ILE A 171 -31.51 8.30 4.99
CA ILE A 171 -32.57 7.65 4.23
C ILE A 171 -32.46 7.95 2.73
N HIS A 172 -32.21 9.19 2.35
CA HIS A 172 -32.00 9.56 0.95
C HIS A 172 -30.75 8.93 0.34
N LEU A 173 -29.66 8.81 1.10
CA LEU A 173 -28.46 8.11 0.65
C LEU A 173 -28.70 6.61 0.46
N LEU A 174 -29.47 5.99 1.35
CA LEU A 174 -29.86 4.58 1.22
C LEU A 174 -30.75 4.36 -0.01
N GLU A 175 -31.68 5.28 -0.32
CA GLU A 175 -32.45 5.21 -1.55
C GLU A 175 -31.56 5.38 -2.79
N ARG A 176 -30.64 6.35 -2.78
CA ARG A 176 -29.65 6.52 -3.87
C ARG A 176 -28.82 5.24 -4.07
N TRP A 177 -28.39 4.61 -2.98
CA TRP A 177 -27.68 3.35 -3.03
C TRP A 177 -28.53 2.22 -3.61
N TRP A 178 -29.75 2.06 -3.11
CA TRP A 178 -30.70 1.05 -3.62
C TRP A 178 -30.92 1.15 -5.14
N ARG A 179 -30.98 2.39 -5.67
CA ARG A 179 -31.17 2.66 -7.10
C ARG A 179 -29.87 2.64 -7.90
N THR A 180 -28.72 2.56 -7.25
CA THR A 180 -27.40 2.51 -7.90
C THR A 180 -27.01 1.06 -8.10
N GLY A 181 -26.57 0.68 -9.30
CA GLY A 181 -25.96 -0.65 -9.53
C GLY A 181 -24.73 -0.81 -8.63
N GLU A 182 -24.76 -1.81 -7.76
CA GLU A 182 -23.78 -1.97 -6.70
C GLU A 182 -22.43 -2.48 -7.23
N ILE A 183 -22.48 -3.42 -8.15
CA ILE A 183 -21.31 -4.06 -8.75
C ILE A 183 -21.22 -3.74 -10.25
N TYR A 184 -20.03 -3.92 -10.80
CA TYR A 184 -19.84 -3.88 -12.23
C TYR A 184 -20.56 -5.07 -12.88
N LEU A 185 -21.44 -4.80 -13.85
CA LEU A 185 -22.12 -5.83 -14.65
C LEU A 185 -21.16 -6.47 -15.66
N GLU A 186 -20.15 -5.72 -16.06
CA GLU A 186 -19.06 -6.17 -16.91
C GLU A 186 -17.79 -6.36 -16.10
N LYS A 187 -16.86 -7.17 -16.63
CA LYS A 187 -15.55 -7.33 -16.00
C LYS A 187 -14.83 -5.97 -16.03
N PRO A 188 -14.36 -5.43 -14.88
CA PRO A 188 -13.65 -4.17 -14.89
C PRO A 188 -12.41 -4.28 -15.78
N ASP A 189 -12.18 -3.26 -16.58
CA ASP A 189 -10.98 -3.13 -17.37
C ASP A 189 -9.87 -2.39 -16.58
N ILE A 190 -8.70 -2.25 -17.18
CA ILE A 190 -7.57 -1.55 -16.54
C ILE A 190 -7.89 -0.07 -16.30
N THR A 191 -8.76 0.52 -17.10
CA THR A 191 -9.17 1.92 -16.97
C THR A 191 -10.01 2.12 -15.71
N ASP A 192 -10.94 1.19 -15.43
CA ASP A 192 -11.74 1.18 -14.20
C ASP A 192 -10.86 1.00 -12.96
N GLU A 193 -9.95 0.04 -13.02
CA GLU A 193 -8.99 -0.22 -11.93
C GLU A 193 -8.12 1.00 -11.65
N ARG A 194 -7.63 1.67 -12.70
CA ARG A 194 -6.85 2.89 -12.62
C ARG A 194 -7.65 4.06 -12.04
N ALA A 195 -8.90 4.23 -12.46
CA ALA A 195 -9.79 5.27 -11.92
C ALA A 195 -10.02 5.09 -10.40
N ASN A 196 -10.18 3.84 -9.95
CA ASN A 196 -10.34 3.53 -8.53
C ASN A 196 -9.08 3.91 -7.72
N ILE A 197 -7.88 3.53 -8.18
CA ILE A 197 -6.62 3.89 -7.52
C ILE A 197 -6.42 5.42 -7.47
N LEU A 198 -6.68 6.11 -8.58
CA LEU A 198 -6.56 7.57 -8.66
C LEU A 198 -7.50 8.30 -7.71
N TYR A 199 -8.69 7.75 -7.46
CA TYR A 199 -9.62 8.28 -6.46
C TYR A 199 -8.99 8.33 -5.07
N TYR A 200 -8.39 7.22 -4.61
CA TYR A 200 -7.72 7.20 -3.30
C TYR A 200 -6.51 8.14 -3.26
N LEU A 201 -5.66 8.11 -4.28
CA LEU A 201 -4.45 8.94 -4.34
C LEU A 201 -4.74 10.43 -4.37
N SER A 202 -5.81 10.88 -5.04
CA SER A 202 -6.12 12.30 -5.23
C SER A 202 -7.19 12.86 -4.28
N LYS A 203 -8.06 12.01 -3.72
CA LYS A 203 -9.21 12.47 -2.89
C LYS A 203 -9.13 12.03 -1.43
N VAL A 204 -8.51 10.88 -1.14
CA VAL A 204 -8.47 10.33 0.21
C VAL A 204 -7.15 10.66 0.90
N PHE A 205 -6.03 10.24 0.33
CA PHE A 205 -4.72 10.34 0.98
C PHE A 205 -4.23 11.76 1.26
N PRO A 206 -4.54 12.81 0.48
CA PRO A 206 -4.17 14.17 0.87
C PRO A 206 -4.72 14.60 2.22
N THR A 207 -6.02 14.33 2.45
CA THR A 207 -6.67 14.60 3.75
C THR A 207 -6.11 13.71 4.86
N VAL A 208 -5.77 12.46 4.56
CA VAL A 208 -5.17 11.53 5.53
C VAL A 208 -3.77 11.97 5.93
N LEU A 209 -2.95 12.45 4.99
CA LEU A 209 -1.62 12.99 5.25
C LEU A 209 -1.70 14.17 6.23
N GLU A 210 -2.55 15.15 5.95
CA GLU A 210 -2.75 16.31 6.81
C GLU A 210 -3.14 15.90 8.23
N LYS A 211 -4.16 15.04 8.38
CA LYS A 211 -4.62 14.54 9.68
C LYS A 211 -3.57 13.70 10.42
N SER A 212 -2.78 12.91 9.71
CA SER A 212 -1.68 12.14 10.28
C SER A 212 -0.60 13.05 10.87
N ASP A 213 -0.22 14.09 10.13
CA ASP A 213 0.75 15.09 10.58
C ASP A 213 0.21 15.91 11.78
N GLU A 214 -1.07 16.28 11.79
CA GLU A 214 -1.75 16.93 12.92
C GLU A 214 -1.73 16.05 14.17
N GLN A 215 -2.02 14.77 14.04
CA GLN A 215 -2.01 13.85 15.17
C GLN A 215 -0.61 13.64 15.75
N LEU A 216 0.42 13.58 14.90
CA LEU A 216 1.81 13.54 15.37
C LEU A 216 2.17 14.81 16.15
N LYS A 217 1.88 16.00 15.59
CA LYS A 217 2.11 17.30 16.25
C LYS A 217 1.38 17.39 17.61
N SER A 218 0.10 17.03 17.61
CA SER A 218 -0.71 17.08 18.83
C SER A 218 -0.19 16.10 19.90
N SER A 219 0.15 14.88 19.52
CA SER A 219 0.73 13.88 20.44
C SER A 219 2.06 14.37 21.04
N TRP A 220 2.92 14.97 20.21
CA TRP A 220 4.19 15.54 20.64
C TRP A 220 4.00 16.62 21.72
N ILE A 221 3.09 17.57 21.44
CA ILE A 221 2.83 18.71 22.32
C ILE A 221 2.14 18.27 23.65
N GLU A 222 1.13 17.40 23.57
CA GLU A 222 0.37 16.91 24.72
C GLU A 222 1.23 16.09 25.69
N LEU A 223 2.28 15.43 25.20
CA LEU A 223 3.27 14.75 26.04
C LEU A 223 4.33 15.69 26.65
N GLY A 224 4.19 17.00 26.46
CA GLY A 224 5.07 18.02 27.01
C GLY A 224 6.44 18.11 26.35
N LEU A 225 6.56 17.70 25.07
CA LEU A 225 7.78 17.84 24.29
C LEU A 225 7.84 19.22 23.62
N HIS A 226 9.03 19.68 23.23
CA HIS A 226 9.22 21.06 22.75
C HIS A 226 8.51 21.31 21.41
N ARG A 227 7.45 22.13 21.45
CA ARG A 227 6.59 22.46 20.29
C ARG A 227 7.36 22.97 19.06
N GLU A 228 8.47 23.68 19.29
CA GLU A 228 9.29 24.27 18.24
C GLU A 228 9.83 23.23 17.24
N LYS A 229 10.16 22.04 17.76
CA LYS A 229 10.79 20.96 17.00
C LYS A 229 9.88 20.32 15.94
N VAL A 230 8.56 20.38 16.10
CA VAL A 230 7.58 19.81 15.16
C VAL A 230 6.97 20.86 14.22
N SER A 231 7.63 21.97 14.01
CA SER A 231 7.23 23.00 13.03
C SER A 231 7.88 22.82 11.66
N ASN A 232 8.89 21.97 11.53
CA ASN A 232 9.60 21.72 10.28
C ASN A 232 9.07 20.45 9.59
N PRO A 233 8.48 20.56 8.36
CA PRO A 233 7.94 19.39 7.64
C PRO A 233 9.01 18.34 7.24
N ASP A 234 10.29 18.74 7.14
CA ASP A 234 11.39 17.84 6.79
C ASP A 234 11.67 16.79 7.89
N LEU A 235 11.21 17.03 9.13
CA LEU A 235 11.37 16.13 10.28
C LEU A 235 10.22 15.13 10.45
N PHE A 236 9.27 15.11 9.52
CA PHE A 236 8.12 14.21 9.56
C PHE A 236 8.38 12.93 8.75
N PRO A 237 7.62 11.84 9.04
CA PRO A 237 7.79 10.59 8.33
C PRO A 237 7.56 10.77 6.83
N LYS A 238 8.35 10.11 6.01
CA LYS A 238 8.16 10.10 4.56
C LYS A 238 7.09 9.08 4.20
N ILE A 239 5.99 9.55 3.64
CA ILE A 239 4.91 8.72 3.13
C ILE A 239 4.95 8.83 1.62
N ASN A 240 5.27 7.73 0.95
CA ASN A 240 5.26 7.64 -0.50
C ASN A 240 4.21 6.61 -0.92
N PHE A 241 3.60 6.79 -2.08
CA PHE A 241 2.66 5.82 -2.60
C PHE A 241 3.23 5.10 -3.82
N GLY A 242 2.90 3.82 -3.94
CA GLY A 242 3.16 3.03 -5.13
C GLY A 242 1.86 2.56 -5.79
N SER A 243 1.95 2.14 -7.05
CA SER A 243 0.86 1.51 -7.78
C SER A 243 1.41 0.38 -8.65
N TRP A 244 0.57 -0.65 -8.82
CA TRP A 244 0.81 -1.74 -9.77
C TRP A 244 -0.12 -1.67 -10.98
N VAL A 245 -1.18 -0.87 -10.92
CA VAL A 245 -2.15 -0.75 -12.02
C VAL A 245 -1.51 -0.10 -13.23
N GLY A 246 -1.44 -0.84 -14.33
CA GLY A 246 -0.74 -0.44 -15.55
C GLY A 246 0.75 -0.77 -15.59
N GLY A 247 1.30 -1.38 -14.51
CA GLY A 247 2.70 -1.82 -14.42
C GLY A 247 2.88 -3.30 -14.10
N ASP A 248 1.87 -3.96 -13.52
CA ASP A 248 1.89 -5.41 -13.28
C ASP A 248 1.52 -6.16 -14.55
N ARG A 249 2.53 -6.77 -15.17
CA ARG A 249 2.44 -7.49 -16.43
C ARG A 249 2.46 -9.01 -16.26
N ASP A 250 2.73 -9.51 -15.05
CA ASP A 250 2.83 -10.93 -14.75
C ASP A 250 1.50 -11.66 -14.96
N GLY A 251 1.40 -12.41 -16.06
CA GLY A 251 0.21 -13.13 -16.48
C GLY A 251 -1.00 -12.22 -16.74
N HIS A 252 -0.77 -10.97 -17.17
CA HIS A 252 -1.80 -9.98 -17.46
C HIS A 252 -1.69 -9.48 -18.93
N PRO A 253 -2.36 -10.12 -19.89
CA PRO A 253 -2.16 -9.83 -21.32
C PRO A 253 -2.61 -8.42 -21.74
N PHE A 254 -3.44 -7.75 -20.93
CA PHE A 254 -3.97 -6.43 -21.24
C PHE A 254 -3.09 -5.27 -20.77
N VAL A 255 -2.07 -5.53 -19.92
CA VAL A 255 -1.09 -4.51 -19.53
C VAL A 255 -0.02 -4.40 -20.60
N THR A 256 -0.30 -3.63 -21.63
CA THR A 256 0.59 -3.36 -22.77
C THR A 256 1.55 -2.19 -22.47
N PRO A 257 2.63 -2.00 -23.26
CA PRO A 257 3.49 -0.82 -23.16
C PRO A 257 2.71 0.50 -23.26
N ALA A 258 1.69 0.58 -24.13
CA ALA A 258 0.83 1.76 -24.26
C ALA A 258 0.06 2.07 -22.96
N ILE A 259 -0.52 1.06 -22.31
CA ILE A 259 -1.20 1.22 -21.01
C ILE A 259 -0.24 1.71 -19.94
N THR A 260 1.01 1.20 -19.91
CA THR A 260 2.04 1.68 -18.98
C THR A 260 2.35 3.16 -19.23
N GLN A 261 2.50 3.58 -20.48
CA GLN A 261 2.72 4.98 -20.85
C GLN A 261 1.57 5.89 -20.43
N GLU A 262 0.35 5.50 -20.75
CA GLU A 262 -0.87 6.25 -20.38
C GLU A 262 -0.98 6.40 -18.86
N THR A 263 -0.69 5.35 -18.10
CA THR A 263 -0.76 5.38 -16.64
C THR A 263 0.25 6.37 -16.06
N LEU A 264 1.50 6.34 -16.51
CA LEU A 264 2.54 7.29 -16.07
C LEU A 264 2.15 8.74 -16.37
N LEU A 265 1.63 9.00 -17.57
CA LEU A 265 1.18 10.34 -17.97
C LEU A 265 -0.04 10.80 -17.16
N LEU A 266 -0.98 9.90 -16.88
CA LEU A 266 -2.18 10.20 -16.10
C LEU A 266 -1.85 10.47 -14.62
N HIS A 267 -0.93 9.71 -14.02
CA HIS A 267 -0.40 9.97 -12.69
C HIS A 267 0.18 11.39 -12.63
N ARG A 268 1.06 11.74 -13.59
CA ARG A 268 1.66 13.08 -13.67
C ARG A 268 0.61 14.18 -13.82
N LYS A 269 -0.32 14.02 -14.75
CA LYS A 269 -1.41 15.00 -14.96
C LYS A 269 -2.22 15.22 -13.71
N THR A 270 -2.58 14.15 -13.02
CA THR A 270 -3.37 14.20 -11.78
C THR A 270 -2.59 14.90 -10.65
N ALA A 271 -1.31 14.58 -10.48
CA ALA A 271 -0.47 15.23 -9.48
C ALA A 271 -0.36 16.74 -9.71
N LEU A 272 -0.05 17.15 -10.93
CA LEU A 272 0.09 18.57 -11.28
C LEU A 272 -1.21 19.34 -11.11
N SER A 273 -2.35 18.78 -11.55
CA SER A 273 -3.68 19.41 -11.36
C SER A 273 -4.05 19.53 -9.88
N PHE A 274 -3.70 18.54 -9.08
CA PHE A 274 -3.91 18.58 -7.63
C PHE A 274 -3.05 19.69 -6.99
N LEU A 275 -1.76 19.76 -7.28
CA LEU A 275 -0.86 20.80 -6.78
C LEU A 275 -1.28 22.20 -7.23
N GLN A 276 -1.75 22.35 -8.47
CA GLN A 276 -2.34 23.61 -8.95
C GLN A 276 -3.49 24.06 -8.05
N SER A 277 -4.41 23.14 -7.71
CA SER A 277 -5.53 23.45 -6.82
C SER A 277 -5.07 23.88 -5.43
N GLN A 278 -4.00 23.26 -4.89
CA GLN A 278 -3.41 23.63 -3.59
C GLN A 278 -2.79 25.04 -3.62
N LEU A 279 -2.03 25.38 -4.64
CA LEU A 279 -1.47 26.72 -4.78
C LEU A 279 -2.59 27.80 -4.95
N VAL A 280 -3.66 27.51 -5.69
CA VAL A 280 -4.82 28.38 -5.80
C VAL A 280 -5.46 28.62 -4.42
N GLN A 281 -5.61 27.60 -3.58
CA GLN A 281 -6.12 27.75 -2.22
C GLN A 281 -5.14 28.54 -1.33
N LEU A 282 -3.84 28.30 -1.45
CA LEU A 282 -2.82 29.07 -0.74
C LEU A 282 -2.90 30.56 -1.09
N ILE A 283 -2.99 30.90 -2.36
CA ILE A 283 -3.17 32.31 -2.84
C ILE A 283 -4.39 32.96 -2.19
N LYS A 284 -5.52 32.23 -2.02
CA LYS A 284 -6.72 32.78 -1.38
C LYS A 284 -6.54 33.02 0.12
N ARG A 285 -5.78 32.16 0.80
CA ARG A 285 -5.63 32.19 2.26
C ARG A 285 -4.46 33.06 2.72
N LEU A 286 -3.37 33.19 1.90
CA LEU A 286 -2.16 33.96 2.24
C LEU A 286 -2.34 35.44 1.89
N SER A 287 -3.18 36.15 2.64
CA SER A 287 -3.43 37.58 2.47
C SER A 287 -2.69 38.36 3.55
N VAL A 288 -1.38 38.60 3.33
CA VAL A 288 -0.52 39.39 4.23
C VAL A 288 -0.21 40.72 3.58
N SER A 289 -0.66 41.80 4.23
CA SER A 289 -0.50 43.17 3.73
C SER A 289 0.87 43.75 4.02
N ALA A 290 1.51 44.34 3.01
CA ALA A 290 2.74 45.08 3.13
C ALA A 290 2.58 46.39 3.95
N ILE A 291 1.35 46.87 4.12
CA ILE A 291 1.05 48.07 4.91
C ILE A 291 1.32 47.81 6.41
N SER A 292 0.97 46.60 6.88
CA SER A 292 1.07 46.23 8.30
C SER A 292 2.31 45.39 8.63
N ASN A 293 2.98 44.85 7.62
CA ASN A 293 4.12 43.94 7.80
C ASN A 293 5.27 44.40 6.91
N PRO A 294 6.48 44.57 7.47
CA PRO A 294 7.65 44.93 6.69
C PRO A 294 7.98 43.80 5.70
N VAL A 295 8.23 44.14 4.46
CA VAL A 295 8.53 43.19 3.40
C VAL A 295 10.04 42.93 3.35
N PRO A 296 10.51 41.68 3.53
CA PRO A 296 11.93 41.37 3.42
C PRO A 296 12.47 41.63 2.03
N PHE A 297 13.66 42.20 1.95
CA PHE A 297 14.34 42.50 0.69
C PHE A 297 14.49 41.25 -0.19
N ALA A 298 14.86 40.11 0.41
CA ALA A 298 15.01 38.84 -0.30
C ALA A 298 13.70 38.38 -0.98
N LEU A 299 12.54 38.65 -0.37
CA LEU A 299 11.25 38.36 -1.00
C LEU A 299 11.00 39.25 -2.22
N MET A 300 11.26 40.54 -2.09
CA MET A 300 11.07 41.47 -3.21
C MET A 300 11.98 41.14 -4.38
N GLU A 301 13.25 40.85 -4.13
CA GLU A 301 14.21 40.40 -5.14
C GLU A 301 13.74 39.10 -5.84
N ALA A 302 13.31 38.12 -5.08
CA ALA A 302 12.79 36.85 -5.62
C ALA A 302 11.55 37.06 -6.50
N ILE A 303 10.63 37.95 -6.07
CA ILE A 303 9.45 38.33 -6.85
C ILE A 303 9.86 38.96 -8.18
N GLU A 304 10.75 39.93 -8.16
CA GLU A 304 11.21 40.64 -9.34
C GLU A 304 11.90 39.70 -10.35
N GLN A 305 12.80 38.83 -9.86
CA GLN A 305 13.51 37.84 -10.68
C GLN A 305 12.53 36.86 -11.35
N LYS A 306 11.58 36.30 -10.58
CA LYS A 306 10.60 35.36 -11.12
C LYS A 306 9.61 36.04 -12.08
N ALA A 307 9.15 37.25 -11.77
CA ALA A 307 8.26 37.99 -12.64
C ALA A 307 8.91 38.35 -13.99
N LYS A 308 10.18 38.79 -13.98
CA LYS A 308 10.96 39.05 -15.17
C LYS A 308 11.12 37.80 -16.04
N ALA A 309 11.44 36.66 -15.42
CA ALA A 309 11.60 35.38 -16.15
C ALA A 309 10.27 34.95 -16.80
N LEU A 310 9.13 35.18 -16.15
CA LEU A 310 7.80 34.78 -16.63
C LEU A 310 7.15 35.78 -17.61
N GLY A 311 7.81 36.98 -17.88
CA GLY A 311 7.36 37.94 -18.83
C GLY A 311 5.97 38.53 -18.55
N GLU A 312 5.11 38.64 -19.56
CA GLU A 312 3.77 39.21 -19.43
C GLU A 312 2.90 38.51 -18.38
N LYS A 313 2.98 37.15 -18.28
CA LYS A 313 2.25 36.39 -17.28
C LYS A 313 2.73 36.74 -15.87
N GLY A 314 4.03 36.96 -15.68
CA GLY A 314 4.62 37.38 -14.42
C GLY A 314 4.15 38.80 -14.03
N ALA A 315 4.19 39.73 -14.93
CA ALA A 315 3.69 41.09 -14.73
C ALA A 315 2.17 41.10 -14.35
N TYR A 316 1.36 40.31 -15.04
CA TYR A 316 -0.06 40.14 -14.71
C TYR A 316 -0.30 39.58 -13.31
N ALA A 317 0.50 38.60 -12.89
CA ALA A 317 0.39 38.01 -11.55
C ALA A 317 0.66 39.05 -10.44
N LEU A 318 1.60 40.00 -10.67
CA LEU A 318 1.89 41.08 -9.71
C LEU A 318 0.80 42.13 -9.65
N HIS A 319 0.18 42.47 -10.77
CA HIS A 319 -0.84 43.52 -10.85
C HIS A 319 -2.09 43.20 -9.99
N ARG A 320 -2.43 41.93 -9.79
CA ARG A 320 -3.67 41.52 -9.10
C ARG A 320 -3.69 41.84 -7.60
N ASN A 321 -2.53 41.87 -6.93
CA ASN A 321 -2.45 42.04 -5.46
C ASN A 321 -1.24 42.95 -5.09
N PRO A 322 -1.29 44.23 -5.41
CA PRO A 322 -0.09 45.10 -5.35
C PRO A 322 0.48 45.31 -3.93
N TYR A 323 -0.34 45.09 -2.89
CA TYR A 323 0.09 45.28 -1.49
C TYR A 323 0.28 43.97 -0.74
N GLU A 324 0.33 42.82 -1.41
CA GLU A 324 0.41 41.48 -0.81
C GLU A 324 1.58 40.67 -1.41
N PRO A 325 2.85 41.02 -1.11
CA PRO A 325 4.03 40.42 -1.77
C PRO A 325 4.12 38.90 -1.57
N TRP A 326 3.75 38.37 -0.40
CA TRP A 326 3.73 36.93 -0.18
C TRP A 326 2.75 36.20 -1.09
N ARG A 327 1.58 36.79 -1.33
CA ARG A 327 0.57 36.28 -2.28
C ARG A 327 1.05 36.41 -3.72
N GLN A 328 1.71 37.52 -4.06
CA GLN A 328 2.34 37.72 -5.37
C GLN A 328 3.37 36.62 -5.65
N TYR A 329 4.22 36.32 -4.67
CA TYR A 329 5.20 35.23 -4.81
C TYR A 329 4.54 33.90 -5.15
N VAL A 330 3.51 33.48 -4.41
CA VAL A 330 2.77 32.24 -4.69
C VAL A 330 2.08 32.28 -6.06
N SER A 331 1.56 33.45 -6.48
CA SER A 331 0.98 33.61 -7.81
C SER A 331 2.01 33.36 -8.93
N LEU A 332 3.26 33.76 -8.73
CA LEU A 332 4.35 33.45 -9.67
C LEU A 332 4.70 31.95 -9.69
N LEU A 333 4.66 31.28 -8.52
CA LEU A 333 4.83 29.82 -8.46
C LEU A 333 3.72 29.10 -9.22
N LEU A 334 2.48 29.61 -9.11
CA LEU A 334 1.33 29.06 -9.85
C LEU A 334 1.53 29.21 -11.36
N VAL A 335 1.93 30.37 -11.85
CA VAL A 335 2.20 30.59 -13.29
C VAL A 335 3.29 29.63 -13.80
N LYS A 336 4.35 29.44 -13.01
CA LYS A 336 5.42 28.49 -13.34
C LYS A 336 4.92 27.04 -13.39
N LEU A 337 4.02 26.67 -12.48
CA LEU A 337 3.38 25.34 -12.48
C LEU A 337 2.43 25.16 -13.68
N GLU A 338 1.67 26.19 -14.05
CA GLU A 338 0.80 26.18 -15.24
C GLU A 338 1.59 25.99 -16.53
N ASN A 339 2.75 26.63 -16.67
CA ASN A 339 3.65 26.39 -17.79
C ASN A 339 4.16 24.92 -17.81
N THR A 340 4.42 24.33 -16.63
CA THR A 340 4.80 22.92 -16.49
C THR A 340 3.66 21.99 -16.95
N ILE A 341 2.42 22.31 -16.58
CA ILE A 341 1.21 21.56 -17.02
C ILE A 341 1.01 21.66 -18.53
N ALA A 342 1.18 22.87 -19.08
CA ALA A 342 1.03 23.10 -20.52
C ALA A 342 2.19 22.54 -21.36
N ASN A 343 3.21 21.97 -20.72
CA ASN A 343 4.42 21.44 -21.36
C ASN A 343 5.18 22.50 -22.20
N THR A 344 5.12 23.76 -21.76
CA THR A 344 5.84 24.88 -22.39
C THR A 344 7.26 24.91 -21.82
N LEU A 345 8.15 24.10 -22.38
CA LEU A 345 9.48 23.79 -21.82
C LEU A 345 10.60 24.56 -22.53
N THR A 346 10.40 25.84 -22.81
CA THR A 346 11.35 26.67 -23.60
C THR A 346 12.52 27.20 -22.78
N ASP A 347 12.26 27.58 -21.51
CA ASP A 347 13.30 28.11 -20.62
C ASP A 347 13.10 27.52 -19.22
N ALA A 348 14.16 26.95 -18.63
CA ALA A 348 14.15 26.31 -17.32
C ALA A 348 13.72 27.24 -16.16
N ALA A 349 13.84 28.59 -16.35
CA ALA A 349 13.34 29.54 -15.37
C ALA A 349 11.81 29.64 -15.36
N THR A 350 11.15 29.31 -16.45
CA THR A 350 9.69 29.50 -16.66
C THR A 350 8.83 28.31 -16.30
N TYR A 351 9.41 27.12 -16.05
CA TYR A 351 8.69 25.91 -15.68
C TYR A 351 9.45 25.12 -14.60
N TYR A 352 8.80 24.12 -13.99
CA TYR A 352 9.42 23.23 -13.02
C TYR A 352 9.93 21.96 -13.67
N LYS A 353 11.22 21.70 -13.64
CA LYS A 353 11.83 20.44 -14.11
C LYS A 353 11.46 19.26 -13.22
N SER A 354 11.34 19.48 -11.90
CA SER A 354 11.00 18.48 -10.91
C SER A 354 10.22 19.10 -9.74
N SER A 355 9.58 18.30 -8.92
CA SER A 355 8.91 18.74 -7.70
C SER A 355 9.88 19.36 -6.69
N LYS A 356 11.16 18.94 -6.70
CA LYS A 356 12.18 19.47 -5.79
C LYS A 356 12.38 20.99 -5.94
N VAL A 357 12.32 21.50 -7.16
CA VAL A 357 12.42 22.95 -7.41
C VAL A 357 11.22 23.70 -6.83
N LEU A 358 10.01 23.10 -6.88
CA LEU A 358 8.85 23.67 -6.21
C LEU A 358 8.96 23.58 -4.67
N GLU A 359 9.51 22.48 -4.15
CA GLU A 359 9.82 22.34 -2.72
C GLU A 359 10.80 23.40 -2.23
N GLU A 360 11.85 23.71 -3.01
CA GLU A 360 12.80 24.76 -2.71
C GLU A 360 12.12 26.14 -2.66
N ASP A 361 11.27 26.44 -3.62
CA ASP A 361 10.51 27.70 -3.66
C ASP A 361 9.56 27.83 -2.45
N LEU A 362 8.87 26.75 -2.04
CA LEU A 362 8.00 26.74 -0.86
C LEU A 362 8.81 26.85 0.44
N ARG A 363 9.93 26.15 0.54
CA ARG A 363 10.85 26.22 1.69
C ARG A 363 11.43 27.63 1.85
N PHE A 364 11.78 28.31 0.75
CA PHE A 364 12.17 29.71 0.78
C PHE A 364 11.06 30.58 1.36
N LEU A 365 9.82 30.45 0.88
CA LEU A 365 8.68 31.20 1.39
C LEU A 365 8.42 30.93 2.88
N ARG A 366 8.56 29.66 3.33
CA ARG A 366 8.44 29.30 4.73
C ARG A 366 9.49 30.00 5.59
N ALA A 367 10.75 30.01 5.17
CA ALA A 367 11.82 30.70 5.88
C ALA A 367 11.51 32.21 6.00
N ILE A 368 11.14 32.87 4.91
CA ILE A 368 10.76 34.28 4.89
C ILE A 368 9.61 34.58 5.86
N LEU A 369 8.57 33.75 5.93
CA LEU A 369 7.45 33.93 6.86
C LEU A 369 7.90 33.78 8.33
N ILE A 370 8.75 32.79 8.62
CA ILE A 370 9.27 32.55 9.99
C ILE A 370 10.15 33.73 10.45
N ASP A 371 11.07 34.16 9.62
CA ASP A 371 12.00 35.26 9.93
C ASP A 371 11.27 36.59 10.12
N ASN A 372 10.11 36.75 9.47
CA ASN A 372 9.25 37.91 9.61
C ASN A 372 8.23 37.81 10.76
N GLY A 373 8.36 36.83 11.64
CA GLY A 373 7.46 36.63 12.79
C GLY A 373 6.11 36.01 12.46
N LEU A 374 5.90 35.57 11.19
CA LEU A 374 4.65 35.00 10.69
C LEU A 374 4.66 33.44 10.76
N LYS A 375 5.33 32.89 11.79
CA LYS A 375 5.49 31.44 12.00
C LYS A 375 4.14 30.68 11.99
N GLY A 376 3.08 31.28 12.55
CA GLY A 376 1.76 30.70 12.57
C GLY A 376 1.23 30.42 11.16
N LEU A 377 1.39 31.37 10.23
CA LEU A 377 0.98 31.19 8.83
C LEU A 377 1.84 30.16 8.09
N ALA A 378 3.14 30.11 8.39
CA ALA A 378 4.03 29.10 7.82
C ALA A 378 3.58 27.68 8.22
N VAL A 379 3.22 27.47 9.47
CA VAL A 379 2.77 26.16 9.98
C VAL A 379 1.34 25.79 9.53
N ASP A 380 0.43 26.77 9.47
CA ASP A 380 -0.97 26.53 9.09
C ASP A 380 -1.16 26.37 7.56
N LEU A 381 -0.45 27.19 6.76
CA LEU A 381 -0.72 27.28 5.33
C LEU A 381 0.32 26.56 4.46
N LEU A 382 1.63 26.69 4.77
CA LEU A 382 2.68 26.12 3.93
C LEU A 382 3.04 24.70 4.29
N PHE A 383 3.11 24.36 5.58
CA PHE A 383 3.49 23.03 6.02
C PHE A 383 2.66 21.91 5.33
N PRO A 384 1.30 21.98 5.24
CA PRO A 384 0.53 20.93 4.56
C PRO A 384 0.88 20.82 3.06
N ILE A 385 1.19 21.94 2.41
CA ILE A 385 1.51 21.96 0.97
C ILE A 385 2.91 21.38 0.74
N GLU A 386 3.90 21.77 1.55
CA GLU A 386 5.25 21.18 1.48
C GLU A 386 5.18 19.66 1.67
N ARG A 387 4.40 19.18 2.66
CA ARG A 387 4.15 17.74 2.88
C ARG A 387 3.50 17.08 1.68
N THR A 388 2.54 17.75 1.06
CA THR A 388 1.87 17.28 -0.16
C THR A 388 2.84 17.15 -1.34
N VAL A 389 3.68 18.17 -1.57
CA VAL A 389 4.68 18.15 -2.65
C VAL A 389 5.71 17.05 -2.40
N ALA A 390 6.19 16.89 -1.16
CA ALA A 390 7.16 15.86 -0.80
C ALA A 390 6.60 14.42 -0.94
N THR A 391 5.29 14.23 -0.67
CA THR A 391 4.62 12.92 -0.75
C THR A 391 4.26 12.52 -2.18
N PHE A 392 3.62 13.41 -2.93
CA PHE A 392 3.04 13.10 -4.24
C PHE A 392 3.91 13.54 -5.42
N GLY A 393 4.82 14.49 -5.21
CA GLY A 393 5.68 15.03 -6.26
C GLY A 393 4.90 15.44 -7.49
N PHE A 394 5.52 15.32 -8.66
CA PHE A 394 4.84 15.45 -9.96
C PHE A 394 4.42 14.10 -10.56
N HIS A 395 4.47 13.03 -9.75
CA HIS A 395 4.23 11.66 -10.18
C HIS A 395 3.08 10.95 -9.47
N LEU A 396 2.48 11.54 -8.43
CA LEU A 396 1.35 11.05 -7.63
C LEU A 396 1.65 9.74 -6.87
N ALA A 397 2.08 8.70 -7.59
CA ALA A 397 2.52 7.42 -7.06
C ALA A 397 3.59 6.82 -7.98
N LYS A 398 4.52 6.05 -7.42
CA LYS A 398 5.54 5.32 -8.19
C LYS A 398 4.91 4.09 -8.82
N LEU A 399 5.13 3.90 -10.12
CA LEU A 399 4.65 2.74 -10.84
C LEU A 399 5.73 1.65 -10.84
N ASP A 400 5.49 0.53 -10.14
CA ASP A 400 6.33 -0.65 -10.24
C ASP A 400 6.04 -1.40 -11.55
N ILE A 401 7.07 -1.94 -12.18
CA ILE A 401 6.96 -2.79 -13.36
C ILE A 401 7.25 -4.23 -12.92
N ARG A 402 6.24 -5.10 -12.96
CA ARG A 402 6.36 -6.51 -12.56
C ARG A 402 6.21 -7.44 -13.74
N GLN A 403 7.11 -8.40 -13.87
CA GLN A 403 7.05 -9.44 -14.89
C GLN A 403 7.65 -10.76 -14.37
N ASN A 404 7.21 -11.87 -14.95
CA ASN A 404 7.66 -13.21 -14.61
C ASN A 404 9.06 -13.51 -15.17
N SER A 405 9.89 -14.24 -14.42
CA SER A 405 11.24 -14.64 -14.85
C SER A 405 11.22 -15.45 -16.14
N SER A 406 10.28 -16.39 -16.28
CA SER A 406 10.16 -17.21 -17.49
C SER A 406 9.81 -16.38 -18.75
N PHE A 407 9.12 -15.25 -18.58
CA PHE A 407 8.83 -14.35 -19.70
C PHE A 407 10.08 -13.62 -20.17
N HIS A 408 10.99 -13.27 -19.25
CA HIS A 408 12.32 -12.72 -19.58
C HIS A 408 13.20 -13.76 -20.27
N ASP A 409 13.16 -15.03 -19.80
CA ASP A 409 13.90 -16.12 -20.42
C ASP A 409 13.48 -16.33 -21.89
N LYS A 410 12.17 -16.36 -22.15
CA LYS A 410 11.62 -16.45 -23.52
C LYS A 410 12.02 -15.26 -24.39
N ALA A 411 11.96 -14.06 -23.84
CA ALA A 411 12.38 -12.87 -24.55
C ALA A 411 13.85 -12.96 -25.01
N LEU A 412 14.74 -13.40 -24.12
CA LEU A 412 16.16 -13.57 -24.48
C LEU A 412 16.34 -14.70 -25.52
N SER A 413 15.61 -15.82 -25.37
CA SER A 413 15.62 -16.90 -26.37
C SER A 413 15.22 -16.40 -27.76
N GLN A 414 14.18 -15.55 -27.84
CA GLN A 414 13.73 -14.93 -29.10
C GLN A 414 14.77 -13.98 -29.69
N ILE A 415 15.41 -13.16 -28.87
CA ILE A 415 16.49 -12.26 -29.31
C ILE A 415 17.67 -13.05 -29.86
N LEU A 416 18.14 -14.08 -29.15
CA LEU A 416 19.23 -14.96 -29.59
C LEU A 416 18.91 -15.65 -30.91
N LYS A 417 17.70 -16.19 -31.05
CA LYS A 417 17.22 -16.84 -32.28
C LYS A 417 17.24 -15.91 -33.48
N THR A 418 16.66 -14.72 -33.33
CA THR A 418 16.60 -13.73 -34.41
C THR A 418 17.99 -13.24 -34.82
N ASN A 419 18.93 -13.18 -33.88
CA ASN A 419 20.34 -12.84 -34.15
C ASN A 419 21.15 -14.02 -34.73
N GLY A 420 20.53 -15.15 -35.01
CA GLY A 420 21.19 -16.28 -35.68
C GLY A 420 22.06 -17.14 -34.75
N ALA A 421 21.86 -17.11 -33.45
CA ALA A 421 22.54 -18.01 -32.52
C ALA A 421 22.18 -19.46 -32.82
N LYS A 422 23.17 -20.36 -32.86
CA LYS A 422 22.95 -21.80 -33.12
C LYS A 422 22.19 -22.48 -31.99
N ASP A 423 22.48 -22.06 -30.74
CA ASP A 423 21.80 -22.49 -29.54
C ASP A 423 21.15 -21.26 -28.91
N PHE A 424 19.84 -21.24 -28.85
CA PHE A 424 19.01 -20.12 -28.41
C PHE A 424 17.99 -20.52 -27.34
N ASP A 425 17.97 -21.78 -26.90
CA ASP A 425 16.99 -22.30 -25.94
C ASP A 425 17.37 -21.93 -24.50
N PHE A 426 17.58 -20.62 -24.25
CA PHE A 426 18.04 -20.07 -22.99
C PHE A 426 17.18 -20.51 -21.78
N GLU A 427 15.87 -20.68 -21.99
CA GLU A 427 14.98 -21.05 -20.87
C GLU A 427 15.26 -22.46 -20.32
N ASN A 428 15.81 -23.37 -21.13
CA ASN A 428 16.14 -24.76 -20.73
C ASN A 428 17.62 -24.98 -20.41
N TRP A 429 18.47 -23.95 -20.48
CA TRP A 429 19.89 -24.09 -20.13
C TRP A 429 20.08 -24.20 -18.61
N ASP A 430 21.17 -24.87 -18.21
CA ASP A 430 21.62 -24.85 -16.83
C ASP A 430 22.11 -23.45 -16.41
N GLU A 431 22.10 -23.21 -15.11
CA GLU A 431 22.40 -21.89 -14.54
C GLU A 431 23.82 -21.41 -14.87
N SER A 432 24.80 -22.32 -14.93
CA SER A 432 26.18 -21.93 -15.22
C SER A 432 26.34 -21.42 -16.64
N LYS A 433 25.70 -22.07 -17.62
CA LYS A 433 25.67 -21.64 -19.02
C LYS A 433 24.93 -20.31 -19.18
N ARG A 434 23.79 -20.13 -18.47
CA ARG A 434 23.02 -18.88 -18.47
C ARG A 434 23.88 -17.72 -17.97
N ILE A 435 24.53 -17.87 -16.81
CA ILE A 435 25.39 -16.83 -16.23
C ILE A 435 26.58 -16.52 -17.14
N SER A 436 27.23 -17.54 -17.74
CA SER A 436 28.36 -17.34 -18.64
C SER A 436 27.99 -16.47 -19.83
N LEU A 437 26.86 -16.76 -20.51
CA LEU A 437 26.38 -15.94 -21.61
C LEU A 437 26.04 -14.51 -21.14
N LEU A 438 25.32 -14.38 -20.02
CA LEU A 438 24.88 -13.08 -19.52
C LEU A 438 26.07 -12.19 -19.17
N ASN A 439 27.10 -12.73 -18.51
CA ASN A 439 28.33 -11.99 -18.21
C ASN A 439 29.03 -11.53 -19.49
N GLN A 440 29.21 -12.45 -20.47
CA GLN A 440 29.81 -12.11 -21.76
C GLN A 440 29.05 -10.97 -22.45
N LEU A 441 27.70 -11.04 -22.48
CA LEU A 441 26.90 -10.01 -23.09
C LEU A 441 26.95 -8.69 -22.32
N LEU A 442 26.89 -8.72 -21.01
CA LEU A 442 26.91 -7.54 -20.14
C LEU A 442 28.27 -6.80 -20.15
N GLU A 443 29.37 -7.51 -20.36
CA GLU A 443 30.71 -6.93 -20.55
C GLU A 443 30.90 -6.31 -21.95
N SER A 444 30.12 -6.75 -22.94
CA SER A 444 30.18 -6.21 -24.31
C SER A 444 29.61 -4.81 -24.39
N ASN A 445 30.28 -3.92 -25.10
CA ASN A 445 29.75 -2.59 -25.43
C ASN A 445 28.75 -2.60 -26.60
N THR A 446 28.62 -3.72 -27.31
CA THR A 446 27.72 -3.84 -28.46
C THR A 446 26.34 -4.28 -28.00
N LEU A 447 25.33 -3.52 -28.39
CA LEU A 447 23.93 -3.92 -28.17
C LEU A 447 23.56 -5.11 -29.09
N ILE A 448 22.74 -6.01 -28.56
CA ILE A 448 22.25 -7.19 -29.28
C ILE A 448 20.82 -6.95 -29.82
N THR A 449 20.24 -5.80 -29.58
CA THR A 449 18.91 -5.43 -30.06
C THR A 449 18.92 -4.16 -30.89
N ASP A 450 18.07 -4.12 -31.94
CA ASP A 450 17.82 -2.96 -32.77
C ASP A 450 16.33 -2.59 -32.69
N VAL A 451 16.02 -1.28 -32.66
CA VAL A 451 14.64 -0.78 -32.53
C VAL A 451 13.78 -1.05 -33.76
N THR A 452 14.41 -1.32 -34.90
CA THR A 452 13.74 -1.58 -36.19
C THR A 452 13.44 -3.06 -36.42
N VAL A 453 13.98 -3.95 -35.57
CA VAL A 453 13.85 -5.42 -35.67
C VAL A 453 12.84 -5.93 -34.67
N SER A 454 11.89 -6.75 -35.13
CA SER A 454 10.98 -7.54 -34.29
C SER A 454 11.67 -8.85 -33.91
N TYR A 455 11.74 -9.15 -32.62
CA TYR A 455 12.40 -10.34 -32.07
C TYR A 455 11.39 -11.44 -31.73
N GLY A 456 10.12 -11.07 -31.54
CA GLY A 456 9.03 -11.95 -31.15
C GLY A 456 8.18 -11.35 -30.03
N ALA A 457 7.04 -11.96 -29.76
CA ALA A 457 5.99 -11.33 -28.94
C ALA A 457 6.46 -10.97 -27.51
N GLU A 458 7.20 -11.85 -26.84
CA GLU A 458 7.69 -11.61 -25.49
C GLU A 458 8.83 -10.59 -25.47
N ALA A 459 9.78 -10.71 -26.39
CA ALA A 459 10.91 -9.80 -26.51
C ALA A 459 10.46 -8.37 -26.83
N ASP A 460 9.64 -8.20 -27.86
CA ASP A 460 9.12 -6.90 -28.28
C ASP A 460 8.30 -6.25 -27.15
N ASN A 461 7.48 -7.03 -26.49
CA ASN A 461 6.64 -6.55 -25.39
C ASN A 461 7.48 -6.01 -24.20
N ILE A 462 8.57 -6.68 -23.82
CA ILE A 462 9.46 -6.21 -22.73
C ILE A 462 10.27 -5.00 -23.19
N LEU A 463 10.92 -5.10 -24.37
CA LEU A 463 11.77 -4.02 -24.87
C LEU A 463 10.97 -2.72 -25.04
N ASP A 464 9.76 -2.79 -25.56
CA ASP A 464 8.89 -1.63 -25.73
C ASP A 464 8.44 -1.04 -24.39
N CYS A 465 8.13 -1.89 -23.39
CA CYS A 465 7.84 -1.41 -22.05
C CYS A 465 9.04 -0.66 -21.45
N TYR A 466 10.25 -1.21 -21.60
CA TYR A 466 11.45 -0.57 -21.07
C TYR A 466 11.79 0.73 -21.84
N ARG A 467 11.53 0.77 -23.14
CA ARG A 467 11.62 2.00 -23.94
C ARG A 467 10.62 3.08 -23.48
N VAL A 468 9.38 2.69 -23.13
CA VAL A 468 8.40 3.60 -22.52
C VAL A 468 8.93 4.17 -21.21
N VAL A 469 9.48 3.33 -20.33
CA VAL A 469 10.09 3.78 -19.06
C VAL A 469 11.26 4.74 -19.33
N ARG A 470 12.16 4.40 -20.26
CA ARG A 470 13.28 5.29 -20.65
C ARG A 470 12.79 6.64 -21.14
N ASN A 471 11.79 6.63 -22.03
CA ASN A 471 11.25 7.88 -22.59
C ASN A 471 10.60 8.74 -21.49
N HIS A 472 9.90 8.11 -20.53
CA HIS A 472 9.35 8.82 -19.36
C HIS A 472 10.46 9.45 -18.52
N ILE A 473 11.54 8.73 -18.24
CA ILE A 473 12.68 9.22 -17.46
C ILE A 473 13.37 10.39 -18.16
N ASN A 474 13.59 10.29 -19.45
CA ASN A 474 14.23 11.34 -20.24
C ASN A 474 13.43 12.65 -20.22
N ASN A 475 12.10 12.57 -20.18
CA ASN A 475 11.23 13.74 -20.19
C ASN A 475 10.93 14.30 -18.79
N PHE A 476 10.83 13.44 -17.76
CA PHE A 476 10.23 13.80 -16.47
C PHE A 476 11.03 13.36 -15.24
N GLY A 477 12.17 12.67 -15.43
CA GLY A 477 12.96 12.13 -14.32
C GLY A 477 12.49 10.75 -13.84
N THR A 478 13.16 10.24 -12.81
CA THR A 478 12.97 8.87 -12.29
C THR A 478 11.89 8.78 -11.21
N GLU A 479 11.41 9.91 -10.69
CA GLU A 479 10.56 9.95 -9.48
C GLU A 479 9.25 9.16 -9.64
N GLY A 480 8.67 9.09 -10.86
CA GLY A 480 7.44 8.37 -11.16
C GLY A 480 7.62 6.86 -11.36
N ILE A 481 8.87 6.40 -11.46
CA ILE A 481 9.17 4.99 -11.69
C ILE A 481 9.50 4.30 -10.35
N GLY A 482 8.88 3.17 -10.12
CA GLY A 482 9.15 2.30 -8.99
C GLY A 482 10.27 1.30 -9.29
N SER A 483 10.09 0.06 -8.85
CA SER A 483 11.06 -1.02 -9.01
C SER A 483 10.67 -1.95 -10.18
N PHE A 484 11.66 -2.62 -10.77
CA PHE A 484 11.46 -3.76 -11.66
C PHE A 484 11.42 -5.03 -10.83
N ILE A 485 10.24 -5.61 -10.65
CA ILE A 485 9.97 -6.75 -9.78
C ILE A 485 9.92 -8.01 -10.63
N ILE A 486 10.73 -8.99 -10.28
CA ILE A 486 10.83 -10.26 -11.01
C ILE A 486 10.13 -11.33 -10.20
N SER A 487 8.91 -11.69 -10.61
CA SER A 487 8.16 -12.78 -9.98
C SER A 487 8.77 -14.13 -10.34
N MET A 488 8.65 -15.11 -9.44
CA MET A 488 9.23 -16.44 -9.58
C MET A 488 10.76 -16.38 -9.79
N THR A 489 11.45 -15.58 -8.99
CA THR A 489 12.94 -15.54 -9.01
C THR A 489 13.49 -16.84 -8.43
N ARG A 490 14.20 -17.60 -9.25
CA ARG A 490 14.75 -18.93 -8.92
C ARG A 490 16.27 -18.90 -8.73
N ASN A 491 16.94 -18.05 -9.52
CA ASN A 491 18.40 -18.02 -9.63
C ASN A 491 18.92 -16.60 -9.93
N LEU A 492 20.25 -16.44 -9.86
CA LEU A 492 20.91 -15.19 -10.21
C LEU A 492 20.65 -14.76 -11.66
N SER A 493 20.65 -15.73 -12.60
CA SER A 493 20.44 -15.44 -14.02
C SER A 493 19.12 -14.75 -14.30
N ASP A 494 18.05 -15.01 -13.52
CA ASP A 494 16.75 -14.35 -13.67
C ASP A 494 16.85 -12.82 -13.45
N LEU A 495 17.78 -12.37 -12.60
CA LEU A 495 18.04 -10.95 -12.34
C LEU A 495 18.99 -10.33 -13.36
N LEU A 496 20.01 -11.09 -13.80
CA LEU A 496 20.97 -10.62 -14.79
C LEU A 496 20.38 -10.44 -16.18
N VAL A 497 19.39 -11.26 -16.57
CA VAL A 497 18.61 -11.05 -17.82
C VAL A 497 17.97 -9.67 -17.82
N VAL A 498 17.43 -9.24 -16.67
CA VAL A 498 16.83 -7.92 -16.57
C VAL A 498 17.88 -6.81 -16.73
N TYR A 499 19.07 -6.98 -16.14
CA TYR A 499 20.18 -6.04 -16.37
C TYR A 499 20.57 -5.96 -17.84
N LEU A 500 20.61 -7.09 -18.54
CA LEU A 500 20.88 -7.13 -19.98
C LEU A 500 19.81 -6.31 -20.75
N LEU A 501 18.52 -6.56 -20.51
CA LEU A 501 17.43 -5.84 -21.17
C LEU A 501 17.39 -4.35 -20.80
N MET A 502 17.76 -4.00 -19.56
CA MET A 502 17.95 -2.60 -19.16
C MET A 502 19.11 -1.94 -19.91
N ARG A 503 20.20 -2.67 -20.17
CA ARG A 503 21.31 -2.17 -20.99
C ARG A 503 20.83 -1.92 -22.42
N GLU A 504 20.14 -2.88 -23.04
CA GLU A 504 19.61 -2.79 -24.41
C GLU A 504 18.69 -1.57 -24.60
N THR A 505 18.06 -1.13 -23.54
CA THR A 505 17.11 0.00 -23.57
C THR A 505 17.66 1.26 -22.88
N GLN A 506 18.96 1.31 -22.55
CA GLN A 506 19.65 2.44 -21.90
C GLN A 506 19.08 2.80 -20.51
N LEU A 507 18.57 1.81 -19.78
CA LEU A 507 18.07 1.97 -18.40
C LEU A 507 19.09 1.54 -17.34
N LEU A 508 20.15 0.79 -17.71
CA LEU A 508 21.06 0.19 -16.74
C LEU A 508 21.78 1.24 -15.87
N SER A 509 22.03 2.41 -16.39
CA SER A 509 22.68 3.53 -15.65
C SER A 509 21.72 4.26 -14.70
N THR A 510 20.43 3.99 -14.75
CA THR A 510 19.42 4.63 -13.88
C THR A 510 19.41 4.04 -12.47
N THR A 511 18.72 4.70 -11.53
CA THR A 511 18.57 4.23 -10.15
C THR A 511 17.37 3.28 -9.94
N ILE A 512 16.79 2.73 -11.02
CA ILE A 512 15.71 1.74 -10.92
C ILE A 512 16.25 0.44 -10.31
N ARG A 513 15.62 -0.05 -9.25
CA ARG A 513 16.01 -1.33 -8.60
C ARG A 513 15.43 -2.51 -9.36
N VAL A 514 16.24 -3.56 -9.49
CA VAL A 514 15.78 -4.90 -9.88
C VAL A 514 15.56 -5.68 -8.58
N VAL A 515 14.35 -6.18 -8.40
CA VAL A 515 13.85 -6.71 -7.13
C VAL A 515 13.46 -8.17 -7.30
N PRO A 516 14.16 -9.09 -6.64
CA PRO A 516 13.73 -10.48 -6.59
C PRO A 516 12.44 -10.60 -5.77
N LEU A 517 11.46 -11.34 -6.28
CA LEU A 517 10.28 -11.73 -5.52
C LEU A 517 10.38 -13.22 -5.19
N LEU A 518 10.40 -13.51 -3.89
CA LEU A 518 10.49 -14.86 -3.32
C LEU A 518 9.07 -15.29 -2.91
N GLU A 519 8.52 -16.29 -3.59
CA GLU A 519 7.08 -16.63 -3.51
C GLU A 519 6.80 -17.97 -2.83
N THR A 520 7.62 -18.99 -3.07
CA THR A 520 7.43 -20.33 -2.49
C THR A 520 8.29 -20.52 -1.24
N ILE A 521 8.02 -21.59 -0.46
CA ILE A 521 8.89 -21.96 0.68
C ILE A 521 10.32 -22.24 0.19
N GLY A 522 10.43 -22.88 -0.98
CA GLY A 522 11.75 -23.14 -1.61
C GLY A 522 12.49 -21.86 -1.99
N ASP A 523 11.79 -20.87 -2.55
CA ASP A 523 12.38 -19.56 -2.91
C ASP A 523 12.85 -18.82 -1.65
N LEU A 524 12.06 -18.86 -0.56
CA LEU A 524 12.44 -18.25 0.72
C LEU A 524 13.72 -18.87 1.31
N HIS A 525 13.89 -20.19 1.17
CA HIS A 525 15.11 -20.89 1.60
C HIS A 525 16.33 -20.53 0.73
N ASN A 526 16.16 -20.43 -0.59
CA ASN A 526 17.24 -20.17 -1.54
C ASN A 526 17.55 -18.65 -1.67
N GLY A 527 16.61 -17.80 -1.29
CA GLY A 527 16.70 -16.34 -1.42
C GLY A 527 18.00 -15.74 -0.90
N PRO A 528 18.50 -16.11 0.30
CA PRO A 528 19.77 -15.60 0.81
C PRO A 528 20.96 -15.89 -0.13
N THR A 529 21.04 -17.09 -0.70
CA THR A 529 22.11 -17.47 -1.65
C THR A 529 22.00 -16.69 -2.97
N ILE A 530 20.77 -16.50 -3.47
CA ILE A 530 20.54 -15.71 -4.69
C ILE A 530 20.93 -14.25 -4.45
N LEU A 531 20.49 -13.67 -3.32
CA LEU A 531 20.79 -12.29 -2.96
C LEU A 531 22.29 -12.05 -2.77
N GLU A 532 23.01 -12.97 -2.09
CA GLU A 532 24.45 -12.85 -1.89
C GLU A 532 25.19 -12.78 -3.23
N LYS A 533 24.91 -13.72 -4.14
CA LYS A 533 25.49 -13.73 -5.49
C LYS A 533 25.14 -12.46 -6.27
N PHE A 534 23.91 -11.98 -6.14
CA PHE A 534 23.44 -10.77 -6.81
C PHE A 534 24.15 -9.51 -6.30
N LEU A 535 24.31 -9.37 -4.98
CA LEU A 535 25.01 -8.23 -4.37
C LEU A 535 26.51 -8.23 -4.68
N GLN A 536 27.11 -9.41 -4.85
CA GLN A 536 28.53 -9.57 -5.22
C GLN A 536 28.79 -9.37 -6.71
N HIS A 537 27.76 -9.34 -7.55
CA HIS A 537 27.94 -9.16 -8.99
C HIS A 537 28.46 -7.73 -9.29
N PRO A 538 29.50 -7.56 -10.17
CA PRO A 538 30.14 -6.26 -10.40
C PRO A 538 29.17 -5.14 -10.78
N ILE A 539 28.22 -5.41 -11.67
CA ILE A 539 27.19 -4.43 -12.07
C ILE A 539 26.32 -4.03 -10.90
N THR A 540 25.94 -4.97 -10.03
CA THR A 540 25.13 -4.66 -8.84
C THR A 540 25.91 -3.80 -7.86
N GLN A 541 27.21 -4.07 -7.66
CA GLN A 541 28.08 -3.27 -6.80
C GLN A 541 28.21 -1.82 -7.32
N GLU A 542 28.48 -1.66 -8.63
CA GLU A 542 28.52 -0.33 -9.26
C GLU A 542 27.20 0.44 -9.06
N ARG A 543 26.09 -0.21 -9.29
CA ARG A 543 24.75 0.38 -9.16
C ARG A 543 24.38 0.69 -7.70
N SER A 544 24.81 -0.19 -6.76
CA SER A 544 24.52 -0.03 -5.33
C SER A 544 25.05 1.29 -4.78
N GLY A 545 26.25 1.72 -5.18
CA GLY A 545 26.81 3.03 -4.79
C GLY A 545 25.90 4.20 -5.18
N LYS A 546 25.35 4.18 -6.40
CA LYS A 546 24.42 5.20 -6.91
C LYS A 546 23.06 5.18 -6.19
N MET A 547 22.69 4.05 -5.58
CA MET A 547 21.42 3.85 -4.88
C MET A 547 21.54 3.94 -3.35
N GLY A 548 22.67 4.44 -2.84
CA GLY A 548 22.93 4.63 -1.40
C GLY A 548 23.08 3.32 -0.63
N HIS A 549 23.63 2.27 -1.26
CA HIS A 549 23.82 0.94 -0.69
C HIS A 549 22.54 0.33 -0.08
N LYS A 550 21.42 0.46 -0.81
CA LYS A 550 20.13 -0.09 -0.42
C LYS A 550 19.58 -1.02 -1.50
N GLN A 551 19.16 -2.22 -1.12
CA GLN A 551 18.52 -3.20 -2.00
C GLN A 551 17.14 -3.56 -1.47
N GLU A 552 16.17 -3.63 -2.38
CA GLU A 552 14.80 -4.06 -2.14
C GLU A 552 14.67 -5.55 -2.44
N VAL A 553 13.99 -6.30 -1.56
CA VAL A 553 13.61 -7.71 -1.77
C VAL A 553 12.12 -7.85 -1.49
N MET A 554 11.39 -8.46 -2.40
CA MET A 554 9.96 -8.69 -2.20
C MET A 554 9.67 -10.09 -1.67
N LEU A 555 8.76 -10.18 -0.70
CA LEU A 555 8.34 -11.41 -0.05
C LEU A 555 6.87 -11.72 -0.37
N GLY A 556 6.59 -12.92 -0.88
CA GLY A 556 5.26 -13.36 -1.27
C GLY A 556 4.54 -14.10 -0.14
N TYR A 557 3.44 -13.53 0.35
CA TYR A 557 2.63 -14.09 1.44
C TYR A 557 1.57 -15.07 0.95
N SER A 558 0.95 -14.79 -0.19
CA SER A 558 -0.16 -15.58 -0.72
C SER A 558 0.33 -16.93 -1.29
N ASP A 559 1.40 -16.90 -2.07
CA ASP A 559 1.93 -18.08 -2.74
C ASP A 559 2.65 -18.99 -1.74
N SER A 560 3.41 -18.46 -0.79
CA SER A 560 4.02 -19.24 0.30
C SER A 560 2.97 -19.90 1.21
N ASN A 561 1.84 -19.21 1.48
CA ASN A 561 0.72 -19.79 2.22
C ASN A 561 0.05 -20.94 1.45
N LYS A 562 -0.17 -20.75 0.15
CA LYS A 562 -0.71 -21.82 -0.71
C LYS A 562 0.25 -23.02 -0.75
N ASP A 563 1.55 -22.77 -0.79
CA ASP A 563 2.58 -23.82 -0.86
C ASP A 563 2.71 -24.62 0.44
N GLY A 564 2.72 -23.97 1.60
CA GLY A 564 3.06 -24.61 2.88
C GLY A 564 2.04 -24.49 4.01
N GLY A 565 0.93 -23.79 3.81
CA GLY A 565 0.00 -23.44 4.90
C GLY A 565 0.52 -22.26 5.75
N THR A 566 -0.32 -21.73 6.63
CA THR A 566 -0.04 -20.48 7.37
C THR A 566 1.20 -20.56 8.25
N ILE A 567 1.38 -21.65 8.99
CA ILE A 567 2.45 -21.75 10.00
C ILE A 567 3.81 -21.79 9.33
N ALA A 568 3.96 -22.68 8.34
CA ALA A 568 5.21 -22.80 7.59
C ALA A 568 5.50 -21.52 6.80
N SER A 569 4.51 -20.95 6.13
CA SER A 569 4.67 -19.69 5.40
C SER A 569 5.21 -18.58 6.30
N LYS A 570 4.56 -18.29 7.43
CA LYS A 570 4.95 -17.19 8.32
C LYS A 570 6.30 -17.41 8.97
N TRP A 571 6.61 -18.65 9.36
CA TRP A 571 7.91 -18.98 9.92
C TRP A 571 9.03 -18.81 8.88
N ASN A 572 8.82 -19.30 7.67
CA ASN A 572 9.82 -19.17 6.61
C ASN A 572 10.03 -17.73 6.14
N LEU A 573 8.96 -16.91 6.14
CA LEU A 573 9.05 -15.47 5.91
C LEU A 573 9.91 -14.80 6.98
N PHE A 574 9.65 -15.08 8.27
CA PHE A 574 10.43 -14.56 9.39
C PHE A 574 11.92 -14.95 9.28
N GLN A 575 12.20 -16.21 8.97
CA GLN A 575 13.58 -16.69 8.78
C GLN A 575 14.26 -16.06 7.55
N ALA A 576 13.53 -15.91 6.45
CA ALA A 576 14.04 -15.28 5.25
C ALA A 576 14.41 -13.82 5.49
N GLU A 577 13.54 -13.04 6.16
CA GLU A 577 13.83 -11.64 6.52
C GLU A 577 15.13 -11.53 7.32
N LYS A 578 15.31 -12.38 8.34
CA LYS A 578 16.51 -12.41 9.16
C LYS A 578 17.76 -12.72 8.30
N LYS A 579 17.74 -13.82 7.58
CA LYS A 579 18.89 -14.28 6.78
C LYS A 579 19.25 -13.31 5.63
N LEU A 580 18.24 -12.74 4.96
CA LEU A 580 18.46 -11.76 3.90
C LEU A 580 19.07 -10.46 4.45
N SER A 581 18.64 -10.03 5.64
CA SER A 581 19.25 -8.88 6.31
C SER A 581 20.70 -9.14 6.70
N GLU A 582 21.02 -10.34 7.19
CA GLU A 582 22.40 -10.78 7.49
C GLU A 582 23.29 -10.78 6.23
N VAL A 583 22.76 -11.27 5.10
CA VAL A 583 23.47 -11.22 3.78
C VAL A 583 23.72 -9.77 3.38
N GLY A 584 22.74 -8.88 3.57
CA GLY A 584 22.90 -7.46 3.30
C GLY A 584 24.02 -6.83 4.13
N LEU A 585 24.02 -7.06 5.44
CA LEU A 585 25.07 -6.57 6.35
C LEU A 585 26.45 -7.04 5.93
N LYS A 586 26.59 -8.33 5.61
CA LYS A 586 27.86 -8.93 5.11
C LYS A 586 28.36 -8.25 3.83
N ASN A 587 27.45 -7.78 2.97
CA ASN A 587 27.78 -7.13 1.70
C ASN A 587 27.65 -5.59 1.77
N HIS A 588 27.69 -4.98 2.95
CA HIS A 588 27.60 -3.52 3.16
C HIS A 588 26.38 -2.87 2.48
N THR A 589 25.29 -3.61 2.38
CA THR A 589 24.05 -3.16 1.72
C THR A 589 22.87 -3.30 2.68
N SER A 590 22.16 -2.20 2.91
CA SER A 590 20.92 -2.21 3.71
C SER A 590 19.77 -2.85 2.92
N ILE A 591 19.23 -3.95 3.43
CA ILE A 591 18.06 -4.58 2.82
C ILE A 591 16.80 -3.95 3.41
N PHE A 592 15.84 -3.63 2.55
CA PHE A 592 14.48 -3.32 2.96
C PHE A 592 13.49 -4.19 2.20
N PHE A 593 12.41 -4.54 2.90
CA PHE A 593 11.47 -5.51 2.38
C PHE A 593 10.24 -4.87 1.77
N PHE A 594 9.80 -5.44 0.65
CA PHE A 594 8.50 -5.22 0.08
C PHE A 594 7.59 -6.41 0.45
N HIS A 595 6.68 -6.20 1.39
CA HIS A 595 5.76 -7.22 1.86
C HIS A 595 4.56 -7.34 0.94
N GLY A 596 4.49 -8.43 0.18
CA GLY A 596 3.40 -8.77 -0.72
C GLY A 596 2.17 -9.31 0.03
N THR A 597 1.64 -8.52 0.98
CA THR A 597 0.51 -8.93 1.83
C THR A 597 -0.82 -8.84 1.08
N GLY A 598 -1.77 -9.73 1.45
CA GLY A 598 -3.16 -9.65 1.03
C GLY A 598 -4.09 -9.15 2.14
N GLY A 599 -5.38 -9.01 1.84
CA GLY A 599 -6.38 -8.54 2.80
C GLY A 599 -6.71 -9.56 3.89
N THR A 600 -6.74 -10.86 3.55
CA THR A 600 -7.03 -11.92 4.51
C THR A 600 -5.87 -12.20 5.45
N ILE A 601 -6.17 -12.63 6.68
CA ILE A 601 -5.19 -12.92 7.74
C ILE A 601 -4.16 -13.96 7.28
N SER A 602 -4.60 -15.03 6.63
CA SER A 602 -3.73 -16.08 6.10
C SER A 602 -2.75 -15.60 5.03
N ARG A 603 -3.03 -14.46 4.37
CA ARG A 603 -2.20 -13.85 3.35
C ARG A 603 -1.41 -12.62 3.86
N GLY A 604 -1.22 -12.51 5.16
CA GLY A 604 -0.48 -11.40 5.78
C GLY A 604 -1.33 -10.20 6.20
N GLY A 605 -2.65 -10.24 6.03
CA GLY A 605 -3.56 -9.20 6.49
C GLY A 605 -3.62 -9.09 8.02
N GLY A 606 -4.10 -7.96 8.51
CA GLY A 606 -4.25 -7.69 9.94
C GLY A 606 -3.88 -6.26 10.31
N LYS A 607 -3.75 -6.00 11.61
CA LYS A 607 -3.41 -4.67 12.12
C LYS A 607 -1.92 -4.39 11.97
N TYR A 608 -1.56 -3.27 11.36
CA TYR A 608 -0.17 -2.88 11.06
C TYR A 608 0.75 -2.86 12.28
N HIS A 609 0.30 -2.35 13.43
CA HIS A 609 1.14 -2.35 14.63
C HIS A 609 1.54 -3.76 15.07
N ARG A 610 0.61 -4.75 15.01
CA ARG A 610 0.92 -6.13 15.36
C ARG A 610 1.84 -6.80 14.34
N PHE A 611 1.63 -6.50 13.07
CA PHE A 611 2.46 -6.97 11.99
C PHE A 611 3.92 -6.52 12.17
N LEU A 612 4.13 -5.22 12.42
CA LEU A 612 5.46 -4.65 12.64
C LEU A 612 6.11 -5.17 13.93
N GLU A 613 5.34 -5.28 15.03
CA GLU A 613 5.84 -5.84 16.30
C GLU A 613 6.26 -7.32 16.19
N SER A 614 5.77 -8.06 15.19
CA SER A 614 6.06 -9.49 14.97
C SER A 614 7.27 -9.74 14.06
N MET A 615 7.85 -8.70 13.47
CA MET A 615 9.01 -8.83 12.58
C MET A 615 10.30 -9.15 13.35
N PRO A 616 11.26 -9.82 12.72
CA PRO A 616 12.57 -10.01 13.32
C PRO A 616 13.26 -8.66 13.61
N ALA A 617 14.01 -8.57 14.70
CA ALA A 617 14.81 -7.38 14.99
C ALA A 617 15.80 -7.10 13.85
N HIS A 618 16.13 -5.82 13.63
CA HIS A 618 17.07 -5.36 12.60
C HIS A 618 16.64 -5.64 11.14
N THR A 619 15.38 -6.04 10.88
CA THR A 619 14.88 -6.23 9.51
C THR A 619 14.13 -5.00 8.99
N VAL A 620 13.60 -4.16 9.88
CA VAL A 620 12.98 -2.88 9.52
C VAL A 620 13.97 -1.75 9.76
N ASN A 621 14.68 -1.37 8.68
CA ASN A 621 15.72 -0.33 8.72
C ASN A 621 15.16 1.02 8.23
N GLY A 622 14.11 1.50 8.91
CA GLY A 622 13.47 2.79 8.64
C GLY A 622 12.59 2.82 7.37
N THR A 623 12.60 1.79 6.55
CA THR A 623 11.80 1.75 5.32
C THR A 623 10.98 0.47 5.27
N ILE A 624 9.68 0.61 5.00
CA ILE A 624 8.79 -0.52 4.67
C ILE A 624 8.01 -0.23 3.41
N LYS A 625 7.90 -1.23 2.54
CA LYS A 625 7.02 -1.21 1.38
C LYS A 625 6.01 -2.35 1.53
N ILE A 626 4.73 -2.07 1.33
CA ILE A 626 3.67 -3.04 1.60
C ILE A 626 2.56 -2.95 0.56
N THR A 627 2.09 -4.08 0.05
CA THR A 627 0.92 -4.10 -0.84
C THR A 627 -0.36 -3.82 -0.07
N VAL A 628 -1.22 -3.01 -0.68
CA VAL A 628 -2.62 -2.82 -0.28
C VAL A 628 -3.46 -3.30 -1.46
N GLN A 629 -3.99 -4.52 -1.35
CA GLN A 629 -4.76 -5.13 -2.42
C GLN A 629 -6.14 -4.51 -2.56
N GLY A 630 -6.68 -4.46 -3.78
CA GLY A 630 -7.94 -3.81 -4.12
C GLY A 630 -9.08 -4.13 -3.16
N GLU A 631 -9.22 -5.41 -2.77
CA GLU A 631 -10.22 -5.88 -1.81
C GLU A 631 -10.16 -5.22 -0.43
N SER A 632 -8.97 -4.76 -0.02
CA SER A 632 -8.72 -4.18 1.30
C SER A 632 -8.60 -2.67 1.31
N ILE A 633 -8.49 -2.02 0.15
CA ILE A 633 -8.32 -0.57 0.06
C ILE A 633 -9.49 0.16 0.73
N ALA A 634 -10.73 -0.22 0.39
CA ALA A 634 -11.91 0.40 0.96
C ALA A 634 -12.01 0.19 2.48
N GLN A 635 -11.67 -1.00 2.97
CA GLN A 635 -11.67 -1.31 4.40
C GLN A 635 -10.61 -0.52 5.17
N LEU A 636 -9.42 -0.36 4.61
CA LEU A 636 -8.30 0.33 5.27
C LEU A 636 -8.37 1.85 5.14
N PHE A 637 -8.87 2.34 4.00
CA PHE A 637 -8.77 3.75 3.61
C PHE A 637 -10.08 4.36 3.12
N GLY A 638 -11.21 3.66 3.18
CA GLY A 638 -12.51 4.14 2.69
C GLY A 638 -13.02 5.38 3.43
N ASN A 639 -12.68 5.56 4.69
CA ASN A 639 -13.01 6.75 5.46
C ASN A 639 -11.76 7.41 6.06
N PRO A 640 -11.73 8.75 6.19
CA PRO A 640 -10.53 9.47 6.64
C PRO A 640 -10.06 9.12 8.05
N LEU A 641 -10.97 8.75 8.97
CA LEU A 641 -10.60 8.47 10.37
C LEU A 641 -9.88 7.12 10.49
N THR A 642 -10.42 6.09 9.85
CA THR A 642 -9.77 4.76 9.80
C THR A 642 -8.47 4.82 9.00
N ALA A 643 -8.46 5.55 7.89
CA ALA A 643 -7.26 5.73 7.06
C ALA A 643 -6.13 6.42 7.82
N THR A 644 -6.42 7.49 8.57
CA THR A 644 -5.43 8.18 9.41
C THR A 644 -4.88 7.25 10.49
N TYR A 645 -5.73 6.47 11.17
CA TYR A 645 -5.28 5.49 12.14
C TYR A 645 -4.33 4.44 11.53
N ASN A 646 -4.66 3.92 10.34
CA ASN A 646 -3.85 2.91 9.67
C ASN A 646 -2.49 3.47 9.20
N ILE A 647 -2.45 4.69 8.67
CA ILE A 647 -1.19 5.36 8.30
C ILE A 647 -0.34 5.63 9.54
N ASN A 648 -0.94 6.11 10.63
CA ASN A 648 -0.22 6.32 11.88
C ASN A 648 0.33 5.03 12.45
N ALA A 649 -0.46 3.95 12.44
CA ALA A 649 -0.01 2.64 12.93
C ALA A 649 1.16 2.08 12.10
N LEU A 650 1.19 2.38 10.81
CA LEU A 650 2.30 1.99 9.94
C LEU A 650 3.54 2.86 10.19
N THR A 651 3.39 4.18 10.23
CA THR A 651 4.52 5.10 10.41
C THR A 651 5.11 5.03 11.82
N SER A 652 4.28 5.07 12.87
CA SER A 652 4.75 4.94 14.25
C SER A 652 5.40 3.58 14.53
N GLY A 653 4.84 2.51 13.92
CA GLY A 653 5.39 1.17 14.08
C GLY A 653 6.78 1.02 13.45
N VAL A 654 7.02 1.60 12.26
CA VAL A 654 8.35 1.62 11.63
C VAL A 654 9.33 2.45 12.46
N ALA A 655 8.92 3.62 12.95
CA ALA A 655 9.74 4.46 13.80
C ALA A 655 10.09 3.75 15.13
N LYS A 656 9.15 2.99 15.72
CA LYS A 656 9.41 2.18 16.93
C LYS A 656 10.48 1.12 16.69
N GLN A 657 10.45 0.44 15.55
CA GLN A 657 11.47 -0.55 15.20
C GLN A 657 12.87 0.09 15.07
N LEU A 658 12.99 1.28 14.51
CA LEU A 658 14.26 2.00 14.44
C LEU A 658 14.86 2.26 15.84
N VAL A 659 14.06 2.72 16.79
CA VAL A 659 14.52 2.98 18.15
C VAL A 659 14.85 1.65 18.87
N GLN A 660 14.03 0.63 18.72
CA GLN A 660 14.24 -0.69 19.34
C GLN A 660 15.49 -1.40 18.81
N ASN A 661 15.83 -1.27 17.54
CA ASN A 661 17.02 -1.85 16.96
C ASN A 661 18.32 -1.37 17.64
N HIS A 662 18.31 -0.20 18.29
CA HIS A 662 19.44 0.30 19.08
C HIS A 662 19.52 -0.30 20.49
N THR A 663 18.46 -0.99 20.96
CA THR A 663 18.38 -1.53 22.34
C THR A 663 18.25 -3.05 22.43
N ALA A 664 18.14 -3.76 21.31
CA ALA A 664 17.84 -5.19 21.26
C ALA A 664 19.04 -6.06 21.68
N SER A 665 18.98 -6.60 22.91
CA SER A 665 19.90 -7.65 23.41
C SER A 665 19.21 -9.00 23.71
N GLU A 666 17.89 -9.13 23.51
CA GLU A 666 17.11 -10.26 24.07
C GLU A 666 16.73 -11.37 23.08
N MET A 667 17.18 -11.34 21.81
CA MET A 667 16.72 -12.31 20.80
C MET A 667 17.25 -13.75 20.99
N ASP A 668 18.29 -13.96 21.78
CA ASP A 668 18.91 -15.30 21.93
C ASP A 668 18.12 -16.26 22.85
N SER A 669 17.03 -15.78 23.47
CA SER A 669 16.27 -16.58 24.45
C SER A 669 15.03 -17.30 23.87
N TYR A 670 14.64 -17.01 22.62
CA TYR A 670 13.44 -17.60 22.03
C TYR A 670 13.68 -19.01 21.49
N PRO A 671 12.72 -19.96 21.60
CA PRO A 671 12.90 -21.34 21.18
C PRO A 671 12.75 -21.52 19.67
N PHE A 672 13.72 -21.00 18.89
CA PHE A 672 13.71 -21.04 17.42
C PHE A 672 13.68 -22.47 16.86
N GLU A 673 14.43 -23.41 17.46
CA GLU A 673 14.46 -24.81 17.02
C GLU A 673 13.11 -25.48 17.23
N THR A 674 12.41 -25.14 18.32
CA THR A 674 11.05 -25.64 18.60
C THR A 674 10.06 -25.10 17.56
N MET A 675 10.20 -23.81 17.19
CA MET A 675 9.33 -23.21 16.18
C MET A 675 9.62 -23.80 14.78
N GLU A 676 10.88 -24.08 14.47
CA GLU A 676 11.28 -24.77 13.23
C GLU A 676 10.62 -26.15 13.15
N PHE A 677 10.70 -26.95 14.22
CA PHE A 677 10.03 -28.23 14.30
C PHE A 677 8.51 -28.08 14.08
N LEU A 678 7.88 -27.12 14.74
CA LEU A 678 6.45 -26.86 14.62
C LEU A 678 6.06 -26.48 13.17
N ALA A 679 6.83 -25.62 12.55
CA ALA A 679 6.61 -25.19 11.17
C ALA A 679 6.77 -26.34 10.17
N GLN A 680 7.83 -27.15 10.35
CA GLN A 680 8.10 -28.30 9.51
C GLN A 680 6.97 -29.36 9.63
N LYS A 681 6.52 -29.69 10.86
CA LYS A 681 5.41 -30.64 11.07
C LYS A 681 4.10 -30.12 10.51
N SER A 682 3.82 -28.82 10.68
CA SER A 682 2.64 -28.21 10.06
C SER A 682 2.69 -28.27 8.53
N PHE A 683 3.85 -28.04 7.93
CA PHE A 683 4.09 -28.18 6.49
C PHE A 683 3.82 -29.61 6.00
N GLU A 684 4.37 -30.60 6.69
CA GLU A 684 4.18 -32.02 6.35
C GLU A 684 2.68 -32.38 6.33
N HIS A 685 1.95 -32.07 7.41
CA HIS A 685 0.51 -32.32 7.48
C HIS A 685 -0.28 -31.59 6.39
N TYR A 686 0.09 -30.35 6.06
CA TYR A 686 -0.55 -29.60 5.00
C TYR A 686 -0.29 -30.24 3.62
N LYS A 687 0.97 -30.64 3.33
CA LYS A 687 1.32 -31.31 2.07
C LYS A 687 0.65 -32.67 1.93
N ASP A 688 0.54 -33.43 3.00
CA ASP A 688 -0.15 -34.72 3.00
C ASP A 688 -1.63 -34.56 2.62
N LEU A 689 -2.29 -33.54 3.17
CA LEU A 689 -3.68 -33.25 2.81
C LEU A 689 -3.83 -32.90 1.34
N ILE A 690 -3.11 -31.89 0.86
CA ILE A 690 -3.25 -31.40 -0.52
C ILE A 690 -2.70 -32.37 -1.57
N GLY A 691 -1.80 -33.28 -1.16
CA GLY A 691 -1.26 -34.38 -1.98
C GLY A 691 -2.11 -35.63 -2.00
N THR A 692 -3.17 -35.73 -1.18
CA THR A 692 -4.05 -36.89 -1.14
C THR A 692 -4.71 -37.13 -2.51
N PRO A 693 -4.67 -38.34 -3.04
CA PRO A 693 -5.34 -38.67 -4.30
C PRO A 693 -6.81 -38.27 -4.28
N GLY A 694 -7.27 -37.58 -5.33
CA GLY A 694 -8.64 -37.05 -5.43
C GLY A 694 -8.89 -35.75 -4.66
N PHE A 695 -7.88 -35.16 -4.00
CA PHE A 695 -8.06 -33.90 -3.27
C PHE A 695 -8.52 -32.74 -4.17
N ILE A 696 -8.00 -32.61 -5.38
CA ILE A 696 -8.40 -31.54 -6.31
C ILE A 696 -9.87 -31.70 -6.76
N ASP A 697 -10.34 -32.92 -6.95
CA ASP A 697 -11.74 -33.19 -7.29
C ASP A 697 -12.65 -32.86 -6.10
N PHE A 698 -12.24 -33.26 -4.90
CA PHE A 698 -12.93 -32.88 -3.65
C PHE A 698 -13.00 -31.37 -3.50
N TYR A 699 -11.86 -30.68 -3.60
CA TYR A 699 -11.74 -29.23 -3.48
C TYR A 699 -12.66 -28.51 -4.47
N SER A 700 -12.66 -28.95 -5.72
CA SER A 700 -13.49 -28.35 -6.78
C SER A 700 -15.00 -28.48 -6.51
N LYS A 701 -15.43 -29.54 -5.78
CA LYS A 701 -16.84 -29.76 -5.43
C LYS A 701 -17.23 -29.18 -4.08
N ALA A 702 -16.30 -29.17 -3.12
CA ALA A 702 -16.55 -28.74 -1.74
C ALA A 702 -16.42 -27.21 -1.57
N THR A 703 -15.85 -26.51 -2.53
CA THR A 703 -15.65 -25.05 -2.46
C THR A 703 -16.36 -24.33 -3.61
N CYS A 704 -16.52 -23.01 -3.48
CA CYS A 704 -17.10 -22.17 -4.52
C CYS A 704 -16.11 -21.76 -5.62
N ILE A 705 -15.04 -22.54 -5.87
CA ILE A 705 -14.00 -22.17 -6.85
C ILE A 705 -14.56 -21.95 -8.26
N ASP A 706 -15.56 -22.73 -8.68
CA ASP A 706 -16.20 -22.60 -9.99
C ASP A 706 -16.91 -21.25 -10.16
N VAL A 707 -17.48 -20.72 -9.07
CA VAL A 707 -18.12 -19.38 -9.05
C VAL A 707 -17.05 -18.30 -9.08
N LEU A 708 -15.96 -18.47 -8.31
CA LEU A 708 -14.85 -17.52 -8.31
C LEU A 708 -14.16 -17.40 -9.67
N GLU A 709 -14.00 -18.51 -10.37
CA GLU A 709 -13.42 -18.52 -11.70
C GLU A 709 -14.27 -17.79 -12.76
N LYS A 710 -15.59 -17.82 -12.57
CA LYS A 710 -16.57 -17.12 -13.42
C LYS A 710 -16.79 -15.69 -12.94
N SER A 711 -16.38 -15.36 -11.71
CA SER A 711 -16.61 -14.05 -11.12
C SER A 711 -15.78 -12.97 -11.82
N LYS A 712 -16.32 -11.75 -11.85
CA LYS A 712 -15.72 -10.58 -12.51
C LYS A 712 -14.83 -9.77 -11.53
N ILE A 713 -14.07 -10.45 -10.65
CA ILE A 713 -13.27 -9.84 -9.56
C ILE A 713 -11.92 -9.30 -10.07
N GLY A 714 -11.86 -8.69 -11.21
CA GLY A 714 -10.68 -8.03 -11.76
C GLY A 714 -10.37 -8.37 -13.21
N SER A 715 -9.52 -7.57 -13.82
CA SER A 715 -9.15 -7.71 -15.23
C SER A 715 -8.28 -8.94 -15.51
N ARG A 716 -7.58 -9.49 -14.50
CA ARG A 716 -6.65 -10.61 -14.60
C ARG A 716 -7.38 -11.96 -14.67
N PRO A 717 -6.95 -12.95 -15.52
CA PRO A 717 -7.50 -14.30 -15.53
C PRO A 717 -7.30 -15.04 -14.19
N ALA A 718 -8.28 -15.83 -13.77
CA ALA A 718 -8.23 -16.60 -12.50
C ALA A 718 -7.27 -17.80 -12.54
N ARG A 719 -6.93 -18.32 -13.71
CA ARG A 719 -5.99 -19.43 -13.94
C ARG A 719 -4.82 -19.03 -14.82
N ARG A 720 -3.71 -19.80 -14.71
CA ARG A 720 -2.52 -19.65 -15.57
C ARG A 720 -2.70 -20.39 -16.90
N THR A 721 -3.18 -21.62 -16.83
CA THR A 721 -3.46 -22.51 -17.98
C THR A 721 -4.89 -23.06 -17.87
N GLY A 722 -5.31 -23.90 -18.79
CA GLY A 722 -6.66 -24.46 -18.81
C GLY A 722 -6.87 -25.73 -17.97
N THR A 723 -5.81 -26.31 -17.36
CA THR A 723 -5.88 -27.57 -16.62
C THR A 723 -6.13 -27.34 -15.12
N ARG A 724 -6.96 -28.21 -14.47
CA ARG A 724 -7.20 -28.12 -13.02
C ARG A 724 -6.12 -28.89 -12.26
N THR A 725 -5.00 -28.26 -12.03
CA THR A 725 -3.97 -28.75 -11.12
C THR A 725 -3.74 -27.75 -10.01
N LEU A 726 -3.16 -28.19 -8.88
CA LEU A 726 -2.82 -27.29 -7.79
C LEU A 726 -1.83 -26.19 -8.25
N ASN A 727 -0.91 -26.52 -9.14
CA ASN A 727 0.08 -25.57 -9.67
C ASN A 727 -0.54 -24.53 -10.61
N ASP A 728 -1.62 -24.86 -11.30
CA ASP A 728 -2.34 -23.96 -12.20
C ASP A 728 -3.23 -22.95 -11.45
N LEU A 729 -3.73 -23.34 -10.28
CA LEU A 729 -4.52 -22.47 -9.42
C LEU A 729 -3.66 -21.32 -8.87
N ARG A 730 -4.16 -20.08 -8.99
CA ARG A 730 -3.53 -18.92 -8.37
C ARG A 730 -3.81 -18.90 -6.87
N ALA A 731 -2.90 -18.33 -6.09
CA ALA A 731 -3.00 -18.31 -4.63
C ALA A 731 -4.21 -17.53 -4.09
N ILE A 732 -4.63 -16.45 -4.76
CA ILE A 732 -5.78 -15.66 -4.33
C ILE A 732 -7.09 -16.45 -4.46
N PRO A 733 -7.47 -17.00 -5.63
CA PRO A 733 -8.65 -17.86 -5.74
C PRO A 733 -8.61 -19.08 -4.82
N TRP A 734 -7.43 -19.68 -4.59
CA TRP A 734 -7.25 -20.77 -3.64
C TRP A 734 -7.68 -20.39 -2.22
N VAL A 735 -7.15 -19.28 -1.68
CA VAL A 735 -7.50 -18.84 -0.32
C VAL A 735 -8.97 -18.41 -0.24
N PHE A 736 -9.46 -17.67 -1.24
CA PHE A 736 -10.84 -17.17 -1.26
C PHE A 736 -11.87 -18.27 -1.30
N SER A 737 -11.65 -19.34 -2.08
CA SER A 737 -12.59 -20.44 -2.16
C SER A 737 -12.80 -21.13 -0.80
N TRP A 738 -11.74 -21.29 -0.01
CA TRP A 738 -11.83 -21.81 1.35
C TRP A 738 -12.53 -20.85 2.32
N ASN A 739 -12.19 -19.56 2.26
CA ASN A 739 -12.78 -18.55 3.14
C ASN A 739 -14.28 -18.36 2.86
N LEU A 740 -14.68 -18.28 1.60
CA LEU A 740 -16.09 -18.16 1.21
C LEU A 740 -16.91 -19.41 1.55
N SER A 741 -16.26 -20.57 1.56
CA SER A 741 -16.87 -21.82 2.06
C SER A 741 -16.89 -21.92 3.59
N ARG A 742 -16.47 -20.86 4.32
CA ARG A 742 -16.44 -20.77 5.79
C ARG A 742 -15.55 -21.83 6.48
N ILE A 743 -14.57 -22.38 5.79
CA ILE A 743 -13.64 -23.38 6.32
C ILE A 743 -12.30 -22.73 6.70
N ALA A 744 -11.88 -21.68 5.99
CA ALA A 744 -10.62 -20.96 6.15
C ALA A 744 -9.38 -21.88 6.31
N LEU A 745 -9.37 -23.02 5.62
CA LEU A 745 -8.41 -24.12 5.76
C LEU A 745 -6.95 -23.64 5.78
N THR A 746 -6.61 -22.71 4.88
CA THR A 746 -5.26 -22.17 4.75
C THR A 746 -4.81 -21.33 5.94
N GLY A 747 -5.73 -20.97 6.85
CA GLY A 747 -5.43 -20.11 8.00
C GLY A 747 -5.08 -20.85 9.29
N TRP A 748 -5.34 -22.17 9.36
CA TRP A 748 -5.17 -22.94 10.61
C TRP A 748 -4.71 -24.39 10.43
N TYR A 749 -4.93 -25.01 9.26
CA TYR A 749 -4.68 -26.44 9.08
C TYR A 749 -3.20 -26.79 9.29
N GLY A 750 -2.97 -27.93 9.94
CA GLY A 750 -1.66 -28.46 10.29
C GLY A 750 -1.16 -28.04 11.68
N LEU A 751 -1.60 -26.91 12.25
CA LEU A 751 -1.08 -26.43 13.54
C LEU A 751 -1.46 -27.38 14.70
N GLY A 752 -2.72 -27.80 14.79
CA GLY A 752 -3.19 -28.67 15.89
C GLY A 752 -2.46 -30.00 15.92
N ALA A 753 -2.28 -30.63 14.76
CA ALA A 753 -1.52 -31.88 14.62
C ALA A 753 -0.05 -31.70 14.99
N ALA A 754 0.59 -30.62 14.52
CA ALA A 754 1.98 -30.31 14.84
C ALA A 754 2.18 -29.99 16.33
N LEU A 755 1.28 -29.25 16.97
CA LEU A 755 1.33 -29.02 18.44
C LEU A 755 1.16 -30.30 19.24
N LYS A 756 0.25 -31.21 18.82
CA LYS A 756 0.09 -32.50 19.44
C LYS A 756 1.38 -33.31 19.35
N GLN A 757 1.96 -33.39 18.16
CA GLN A 757 3.20 -34.12 17.93
C GLN A 757 4.38 -33.51 18.74
N LEU A 758 4.52 -32.18 18.78
CA LEU A 758 5.51 -31.51 19.61
C LEU A 758 5.34 -31.86 21.11
N LYS A 759 4.10 -31.89 21.61
CA LYS A 759 3.81 -32.23 23.00
C LYS A 759 4.18 -33.67 23.32
N GLU A 760 3.96 -34.60 22.38
CA GLU A 760 4.21 -36.04 22.55
C GLU A 760 5.71 -36.37 22.40
N GLU A 761 6.40 -35.84 21.40
CA GLU A 761 7.80 -36.12 21.09
C GLU A 761 8.79 -35.28 21.92
N LYS A 762 8.46 -34.00 22.18
CA LYS A 762 9.33 -33.03 22.85
C LYS A 762 8.59 -32.24 23.93
N PRO A 763 8.12 -32.88 25.01
CA PRO A 763 7.28 -32.23 26.02
C PRO A 763 7.93 -31.01 26.69
N ASN A 764 9.24 -31.01 26.89
CA ASN A 764 9.96 -29.88 27.48
C ASN A 764 9.99 -28.67 26.52
N ASP A 765 10.19 -28.88 25.23
CA ASP A 765 10.18 -27.83 24.21
C ASP A 765 8.76 -27.24 24.06
N PHE A 766 7.72 -28.07 24.15
CA PHE A 766 6.34 -27.59 24.18
C PHE A 766 6.08 -26.66 25.38
N GLN A 767 6.61 -26.99 26.58
CA GLN A 767 6.48 -26.12 27.74
C GLN A 767 7.29 -24.84 27.61
N ALA A 768 8.48 -24.89 27.02
CA ALA A 768 9.29 -23.73 26.70
C ALA A 768 8.54 -22.79 25.74
N LEU A 769 7.99 -23.30 24.64
CA LEU A 769 7.22 -22.51 23.67
C LEU A 769 6.00 -21.86 24.33
N LYS A 770 5.29 -22.60 25.20
CA LYS A 770 4.13 -22.08 25.94
C LYS A 770 4.47 -20.90 26.84
N LYS A 771 5.62 -20.91 27.52
CA LYS A 771 6.10 -19.79 28.35
C LYS A 771 6.31 -18.50 27.54
N HIS A 772 6.70 -18.63 26.26
CA HIS A 772 6.95 -17.48 25.38
C HIS A 772 5.71 -16.96 24.66
N LEU A 773 4.52 -17.54 24.85
CA LEU A 773 3.28 -17.12 24.17
C LEU A 773 2.97 -15.62 24.36
N ASN A 774 3.27 -15.05 25.50
CA ASN A 774 2.99 -13.64 25.78
C ASN A 774 4.17 -12.70 25.48
N ASN A 775 5.39 -13.20 25.51
CA ASN A 775 6.61 -12.40 25.42
C ASN A 775 7.23 -12.39 24.03
N TRP A 776 7.06 -13.46 23.24
CA TRP A 776 7.51 -13.52 21.86
C TRP A 776 6.41 -13.01 20.93
N THR A 777 6.56 -11.77 20.49
CA THR A 777 5.54 -11.06 19.68
C THR A 777 5.19 -11.78 18.39
N PHE A 778 6.17 -12.39 17.70
CA PHE A 778 5.93 -13.22 16.52
C PHE A 778 5.00 -14.40 16.83
N PHE A 779 5.34 -15.21 17.84
CA PHE A 779 4.54 -16.40 18.18
C PHE A 779 3.15 -16.01 18.69
N LYS A 780 3.06 -14.97 19.52
CA LYS A 780 1.77 -14.42 19.97
C LYS A 780 0.88 -13.99 18.80
N PHE A 781 1.45 -13.27 17.84
CA PHE A 781 0.70 -12.80 16.67
C PHE A 781 0.24 -13.96 15.80
N LEU A 782 1.11 -14.96 15.58
CA LEU A 782 0.77 -16.19 14.87
C LEU A 782 -0.42 -16.92 15.50
N MET A 783 -0.41 -17.09 16.82
CA MET A 783 -1.51 -17.75 17.54
C MET A 783 -2.82 -16.96 17.46
N ILE A 784 -2.78 -15.63 17.65
CA ILE A 784 -3.97 -14.77 17.52
C ILE A 784 -4.56 -14.88 16.10
N GLN A 785 -3.72 -14.91 15.07
CA GLN A 785 -4.18 -15.02 13.70
C GLN A 785 -4.80 -16.37 13.40
N THR A 786 -4.24 -17.46 13.93
CA THR A 786 -4.81 -18.80 13.78
C THR A 786 -6.15 -18.92 14.51
N GLU A 787 -6.23 -18.42 15.75
CA GLU A 787 -7.49 -18.38 16.52
C GLU A 787 -8.59 -17.60 15.78
N THR A 788 -8.23 -16.51 15.12
CA THR A 788 -9.21 -15.70 14.36
C THR A 788 -9.72 -16.41 13.11
N ASN A 789 -8.96 -17.36 12.54
CA ASN A 789 -9.37 -18.16 11.38
C ASN A 789 -10.15 -19.43 11.75
N LEU A 790 -10.07 -19.89 12.99
CA LEU A 790 -10.88 -20.99 13.54
C LEU A 790 -12.31 -20.53 13.86
#